data_4301a368e3915b49464ed0add9960f6e
#
_entry.id   4301a368e3915b49464ed0add9960f6e
#
_cell.length_a   1.000
_cell.length_b   1.000
_cell.length_c   1.000
_cell.angle_alpha   90.00
_cell.angle_beta   90.00
_cell.angle_gamma   90.00
#
_symmetry.space_group_name_H-M   'P 1'
#
loop_
_entity.id
_entity.type
_entity.pdbx_description
1 polymer ?
#
loop_
_entity_poly.entity_id
_entity_poly.type
_entity_poly.pdbx_seq_one_letter_code
_entity_poly.pdbx_strand_id
1 'polypeptide(L)'
;MQAWIIDASEMDAEDILSFRSNLLHPNPEIRSFLKPDNKGTTIVIAPKGFGKTLLLKAKRLSIQDKYAHILPSGALVEKPSGLPSVIPTSDYGDLRDSEGYWRSVWLLSFTIAVLKATAWEPGRCSRSLRAIFQDDILLSVWEIFDHILSAPVNTYHQLNNDYNDALLPGFRRLHESTAIFVDNIDEYYEGILREMNAGRERPVGGRVKRSFWHLAQYGIAAAARELSHINTHVKIYVSIRKEVLQGIIGDTYFGQQLRSKSLIVSYTDSDLLEIVHKNIAHSDAEDLADPRSNDPVSAFFGPLTRVTHPTTGDEEEVMGFWLRHTLGRPRDVVSIGKAIASIPPAGRSERKVREAVRSEAKTIATAYFAEMAPHLDGFDSDMLLRLIDRNVLSPDDLKRIAGAYASIWLEAFGEAAPHTEHPFCALFKLGLLGYVGRDAETGEDVQIFRLPGEHPLDNVQVLPPARTYLVHPALDDLVAERNPKYFENLNDRNVIGRGRRWLRERVIHYVLKGDVKGHSENMRDGLRTKAFAAVFDSIVSEFGARLDHAERSQGDSLLLIDANPIKLLQAARNIQRDLGRSEFGSQLRFAGDAGFIEIAVGPRQTEPYGIALQNTARLEPHVEPGQIYVTEEFVRHVEEDRGNHLPFDFVRLGPEDLKNLPWNDGLFDIAKAGGEAPILTAIYRVDFR
;
A
#
# COMPACT_ATOMS: atom_id res chain seq x y z
N MET A 1 10.37 1.60 30.46
CA MET A 1 9.93 1.01 29.18
C MET A 1 11.17 0.79 28.34
N GLN A 2 11.33 -0.35 27.71
CA GLN A 2 12.50 -0.66 26.88
C GLN A 2 12.40 0.07 25.53
N ALA A 3 13.44 0.80 25.16
CA ALA A 3 13.56 1.33 23.78
C ALA A 3 13.86 0.17 22.80
N TRP A 4 13.72 0.42 21.50
CA TRP A 4 14.09 -0.50 20.43
C TRP A 4 13.30 -1.83 20.41
N ILE A 5 11.99 -1.79 20.70
CA ILE A 5 11.12 -2.96 20.66
C ILE A 5 10.79 -3.30 19.18
N ILE A 6 11.19 -4.49 18.74
CA ILE A 6 11.02 -4.94 17.35
C ILE A 6 9.66 -5.63 17.14
N ASP A 7 9.21 -6.45 18.11
CA ASP A 7 7.99 -7.25 17.96
C ASP A 7 6.85 -6.77 18.86
N ALA A 8 5.91 -6.06 18.27
CA ALA A 8 4.71 -5.63 18.96
C ALA A 8 3.77 -6.80 19.33
N SER A 9 4.02 -8.01 18.87
CA SER A 9 3.19 -9.17 19.21
C SER A 9 3.37 -9.60 20.67
N GLU A 10 4.56 -9.41 21.22
CA GLU A 10 4.92 -9.78 22.58
C GLU A 10 4.49 -8.73 23.62
N MET A 11 4.09 -7.52 23.17
CA MET A 11 3.71 -6.41 24.05
C MET A 11 2.32 -6.66 24.66
N ASP A 12 2.20 -6.49 25.97
CA ASP A 12 0.94 -6.49 26.71
C ASP A 12 0.21 -5.13 26.67
N ALA A 13 -0.88 -4.98 27.44
CA ALA A 13 -1.67 -3.75 27.46
C ALA A 13 -0.90 -2.56 28.05
N GLU A 14 -0.10 -2.79 29.09
CA GLU A 14 0.68 -1.75 29.75
C GLU A 14 1.82 -1.27 28.84
N ASP A 15 2.50 -2.20 28.20
CA ASP A 15 3.53 -1.92 27.19
C ASP A 15 2.96 -1.08 26.04
N ILE A 16 1.79 -1.46 25.50
CA ILE A 16 1.16 -0.73 24.38
C ILE A 16 0.73 0.68 24.79
N LEU A 17 0.21 0.87 25.99
CA LEU A 17 -0.16 2.21 26.47
C LEU A 17 1.06 3.10 26.62
N SER A 18 2.13 2.57 27.19
CA SER A 18 3.41 3.26 27.32
C SER A 18 4.02 3.55 25.93
N PHE A 19 4.04 2.59 25.04
CA PHE A 19 4.52 2.75 23.68
C PHE A 19 3.72 3.82 22.91
N ARG A 20 2.39 3.80 23.01
CA ARG A 20 1.51 4.77 22.36
C ARG A 20 1.80 6.21 22.81
N SER A 21 2.07 6.40 24.08
CA SER A 21 2.34 7.73 24.64
C SER A 21 3.70 8.27 24.20
N ASN A 22 4.70 7.41 24.09
CA ASN A 22 6.08 7.80 24.06
C ASN A 22 6.78 7.51 22.71
N LEU A 23 6.60 6.33 22.14
CA LEU A 23 7.38 5.86 20.99
C LEU A 23 6.61 5.86 19.66
N LEU A 24 5.30 5.68 19.69
CA LEU A 24 4.51 5.71 18.47
C LEU A 24 4.60 7.09 17.81
N HIS A 25 5.02 7.12 16.55
CA HIS A 25 4.95 8.32 15.72
C HIS A 25 3.63 8.33 14.92
N PRO A 26 2.59 8.99 15.40
CA PRO A 26 1.31 9.02 14.71
C PRO A 26 1.28 10.17 13.69
N ASN A 27 1.34 9.82 12.41
CA ASN A 27 0.93 10.76 11.37
C ASN A 27 -0.58 11.09 11.49
N PRO A 28 -1.13 12.07 10.76
CA PRO A 28 -2.53 12.48 10.88
C PRO A 28 -3.53 11.34 10.68
N GLU A 29 -3.26 10.43 9.75
CA GLU A 29 -4.12 9.28 9.44
C GLU A 29 -4.15 8.27 10.60
N ILE A 30 -2.97 7.96 11.16
CA ILE A 30 -2.84 7.10 12.34
C ILE A 30 -3.53 7.75 13.55
N ARG A 31 -3.35 9.07 13.77
CA ARG A 31 -4.05 9.78 14.84
C ARG A 31 -5.56 9.68 14.68
N SER A 32 -6.07 9.86 13.47
CA SER A 32 -7.49 9.73 13.17
C SER A 32 -8.00 8.33 13.47
N PHE A 33 -7.28 7.30 13.03
CA PHE A 33 -7.62 5.90 13.30
C PHE A 33 -7.70 5.60 14.79
N LEU A 34 -6.72 6.06 15.58
CA LEU A 34 -6.64 5.80 17.02
C LEU A 34 -7.67 6.55 17.85
N LYS A 35 -8.40 7.53 17.29
CA LYS A 35 -9.49 8.20 18.01
C LYS A 35 -10.58 7.19 18.38
N PRO A 36 -11.06 7.18 19.63
CA PRO A 36 -12.12 6.26 20.06
C PRO A 36 -13.41 6.39 19.26
N ASP A 37 -13.71 7.58 18.75
CA ASP A 37 -14.93 7.88 18.00
C ASP A 37 -14.83 7.56 16.51
N ASN A 38 -13.64 7.31 15.99
CA ASN A 38 -13.48 6.83 14.62
C ASN A 38 -13.92 5.37 14.51
N LYS A 39 -15.17 5.17 14.11
CA LYS A 39 -15.79 3.86 13.84
C LYS A 39 -15.83 3.52 12.35
N GLY A 40 -15.39 4.45 11.51
CA GLY A 40 -15.45 4.32 10.06
C GLY A 40 -14.31 3.49 9.48
N THR A 41 -13.10 3.64 10.04
CA THR A 41 -11.89 2.94 9.59
C THR A 41 -11.70 1.67 10.39
N THR A 42 -11.79 0.51 9.75
CA THR A 42 -11.74 -0.81 10.40
C THR A 42 -10.68 -1.73 9.81
N ILE A 43 -10.07 -1.37 8.70
CA ILE A 43 -9.08 -2.19 8.00
C ILE A 43 -7.74 -1.47 8.01
N VAL A 44 -6.70 -2.15 8.50
CA VAL A 44 -5.31 -1.63 8.49
C VAL A 44 -4.56 -2.31 7.36
N ILE A 45 -4.08 -1.52 6.41
CA ILE A 45 -3.39 -1.98 5.21
C ILE A 45 -1.96 -1.48 5.22
N ALA A 46 -1.02 -2.40 5.23
CA ALA A 46 0.40 -2.07 5.18
C ALA A 46 1.25 -3.26 4.75
N PRO A 47 2.46 -3.04 4.22
CA PRO A 47 3.48 -4.08 4.07
C PRO A 47 3.86 -4.69 5.44
N LYS A 48 4.60 -5.79 5.43
CA LYS A 48 5.17 -6.37 6.66
C LYS A 48 6.22 -5.42 7.27
N GLY A 49 6.21 -5.31 8.60
CA GLY A 49 7.14 -4.43 9.33
C GLY A 49 6.69 -2.97 9.48
N PHE A 50 5.47 -2.61 9.04
CA PHE A 50 4.89 -1.26 9.15
C PHE A 50 4.03 -1.05 10.41
N GLY A 51 4.01 -1.99 11.35
CA GLY A 51 3.35 -1.82 12.64
C GLY A 51 1.85 -2.11 12.68
N LYS A 52 1.30 -2.93 11.74
CA LYS A 52 -0.13 -3.33 11.73
C LYS A 52 -0.63 -3.82 13.09
N THR A 53 0.08 -4.80 13.66
CA THR A 53 -0.22 -5.40 14.98
C THR A 53 -0.31 -4.34 16.08
N LEU A 54 0.68 -3.45 16.13
CA LEU A 54 0.72 -2.35 17.10
C LEU A 54 -0.49 -1.43 16.98
N LEU A 55 -0.85 -1.06 15.76
CA LEU A 55 -1.98 -0.18 15.50
C LEU A 55 -3.32 -0.81 15.91
N LEU A 56 -3.51 -2.11 15.62
CA LEU A 56 -4.70 -2.83 16.06
C LEU A 56 -4.78 -2.94 17.58
N LYS A 57 -3.66 -3.29 18.26
CA LYS A 57 -3.60 -3.32 19.72
C LYS A 57 -3.89 -1.95 20.34
N ALA A 58 -3.27 -0.89 19.81
CA ALA A 58 -3.49 0.49 20.28
C ALA A 58 -4.94 0.95 20.05
N LYS A 59 -5.55 0.59 18.90
CA LYS A 59 -6.95 0.87 18.62
C LYS A 59 -7.86 0.15 19.61
N ARG A 60 -7.64 -1.13 19.87
CA ARG A 60 -8.42 -1.90 20.85
C ARG A 60 -8.43 -1.23 22.22
N LEU A 61 -7.26 -0.85 22.74
CA LEU A 61 -7.15 -0.17 24.02
C LEU A 61 -7.86 1.19 24.01
N SER A 62 -7.89 1.88 22.87
CA SER A 62 -8.58 3.17 22.77
C SER A 62 -10.11 3.07 22.84
N ILE A 63 -10.68 1.90 22.56
CA ILE A 63 -12.15 1.69 22.51
C ILE A 63 -12.67 0.69 23.55
N GLN A 64 -11.81 0.17 24.43
CA GLN A 64 -12.20 -0.90 25.37
C GLN A 64 -13.40 -0.58 26.22
N ASP A 65 -13.59 0.69 26.62
CA ASP A 65 -14.70 1.13 27.46
C ASP A 65 -15.97 1.45 26.67
N LYS A 66 -15.95 1.31 25.34
CA LYS A 66 -17.06 1.68 24.45
C LYS A 66 -17.84 0.49 23.89
N TYR A 67 -17.38 -0.73 24.14
CA TYR A 67 -17.98 -1.95 23.62
C TYR A 67 -18.31 -2.92 24.77
N ALA A 68 -19.48 -3.53 24.72
CA ALA A 68 -19.89 -4.54 25.69
C ALA A 68 -19.06 -5.81 25.58
N HIS A 69 -18.73 -6.18 24.34
CA HIS A 69 -17.91 -7.35 24.05
C HIS A 69 -16.73 -6.97 23.13
N ILE A 70 -15.53 -7.42 23.50
CA ILE A 70 -14.33 -7.25 22.67
C ILE A 70 -13.64 -8.60 22.53
N LEU A 71 -13.50 -9.06 21.30
CA LEU A 71 -12.82 -10.33 20.95
C LEU A 71 -11.43 -10.08 20.35
N PRO A 72 -10.47 -10.91 20.69
CA PRO A 72 -10.49 -12.02 21.65
C PRO A 72 -10.52 -11.53 23.11
N SER A 73 -11.08 -12.31 24.01
CA SER A 73 -11.17 -11.95 25.43
C SER A 73 -9.84 -12.07 26.18
N GLY A 74 -9.02 -13.02 25.80
CA GLY A 74 -7.74 -13.36 26.47
C GLY A 74 -6.50 -12.67 25.94
N ALA A 75 -6.55 -11.99 24.79
CA ALA A 75 -5.42 -11.33 24.15
C ALA A 75 -5.84 -10.00 23.51
N LEU A 76 -4.88 -9.09 23.28
CA LEU A 76 -5.20 -7.79 22.68
C LEU A 76 -5.63 -7.90 21.21
N VAL A 77 -5.06 -8.84 20.48
CA VAL A 77 -5.38 -9.12 19.08
C VAL A 77 -5.28 -10.62 18.87
N GLU A 78 -6.22 -11.18 18.11
CA GLU A 78 -6.22 -12.59 17.79
C GLU A 78 -5.22 -12.92 16.69
N LYS A 79 -4.45 -13.95 16.92
CA LYS A 79 -3.47 -14.52 15.98
C LYS A 79 -3.75 -16.00 15.78
N PRO A 80 -3.40 -16.54 14.60
CA PRO A 80 -3.41 -17.99 14.43
C PRO A 80 -2.45 -18.66 15.42
N SER A 81 -2.93 -19.63 16.17
CA SER A 81 -2.12 -20.42 17.09
C SER A 81 -1.71 -21.72 16.40
N GLY A 82 -0.54 -21.70 15.79
CA GLY A 82 0.04 -22.92 15.19
C GLY A 82 -0.08 -23.03 13.67
N LEU A 83 0.39 -24.17 13.14
CA LEU A 83 0.24 -24.52 11.74
C LEU A 83 -1.23 -24.91 11.49
N PRO A 84 -1.79 -24.56 10.32
CA PRO A 84 -3.15 -24.96 9.98
C PRO A 84 -3.27 -26.47 10.02
N SER A 85 -4.36 -26.96 10.61
CA SER A 85 -4.75 -28.35 10.43
C SER A 85 -4.83 -28.64 8.93
N VAL A 86 -4.28 -29.81 8.53
CA VAL A 86 -4.08 -30.17 7.12
C VAL A 86 -5.30 -29.82 6.27
N ILE A 87 -5.14 -28.95 5.30
CA ILE A 87 -6.19 -28.65 4.34
C ILE A 87 -6.34 -29.86 3.44
N PRO A 88 -7.48 -30.58 3.45
CA PRO A 88 -7.73 -31.66 2.52
C PRO A 88 -7.69 -31.09 1.09
N THR A 89 -6.68 -31.47 0.33
CA THR A 89 -6.41 -30.89 -0.99
C THR A 89 -7.34 -31.42 -2.09
N SER A 90 -8.01 -32.57 -1.85
CA SER A 90 -8.78 -33.27 -2.88
C SER A 90 -10.21 -32.77 -3.09
N ASP A 91 -10.88 -32.29 -2.03
CA ASP A 91 -12.33 -32.08 -2.10
C ASP A 91 -12.76 -30.63 -2.40
N TYR A 92 -11.85 -29.67 -2.35
CA TYR A 92 -12.13 -28.25 -2.46
C TYR A 92 -11.49 -27.56 -3.66
N GLY A 93 -10.86 -28.28 -4.60
CA GLY A 93 -9.98 -27.74 -5.64
C GLY A 93 -10.47 -26.42 -6.25
N ASP A 94 -11.61 -26.44 -6.93
CA ASP A 94 -12.16 -25.28 -7.64
C ASP A 94 -12.80 -24.23 -6.70
N LEU A 95 -13.30 -24.63 -5.53
CA LEU A 95 -13.96 -23.71 -4.60
C LEU A 95 -12.96 -22.74 -3.93
N ARG A 96 -11.76 -23.20 -3.62
CA ARG A 96 -10.71 -22.39 -2.98
C ARG A 96 -10.11 -21.34 -3.90
N ASP A 97 -10.26 -21.51 -5.19
CA ASP A 97 -9.86 -20.53 -6.20
C ASP A 97 -10.92 -19.45 -6.40
N SER A 98 -12.01 -19.46 -5.60
CA SER A 98 -13.07 -18.47 -5.66
C SER A 98 -13.04 -17.50 -4.47
N GLU A 99 -13.18 -16.22 -4.77
CA GLU A 99 -13.36 -15.17 -3.79
C GLU A 99 -14.57 -15.43 -2.87
N GLY A 100 -15.67 -15.90 -3.45
CA GLY A 100 -16.90 -16.20 -2.72
C GLY A 100 -16.73 -17.22 -1.60
N TYR A 101 -15.88 -18.24 -1.80
CA TYR A 101 -15.56 -19.23 -0.77
C TYR A 101 -14.89 -18.57 0.45
N TRP A 102 -13.80 -17.83 0.24
CA TRP A 102 -13.05 -17.22 1.34
C TRP A 102 -13.87 -16.20 2.11
N ARG A 103 -14.64 -15.38 1.38
CA ARG A 103 -15.59 -14.46 2.00
C ARG A 103 -16.62 -15.21 2.86
N SER A 104 -17.19 -16.30 2.36
CA SER A 104 -18.19 -17.09 3.07
C SER A 104 -17.63 -17.72 4.35
N VAL A 105 -16.42 -18.30 4.31
CA VAL A 105 -15.76 -18.87 5.50
C VAL A 105 -15.56 -17.78 6.57
N TRP A 106 -15.11 -16.58 6.19
CA TRP A 106 -14.96 -15.47 7.13
C TRP A 106 -16.29 -14.91 7.64
N LEU A 107 -17.32 -14.83 6.79
CA LEU A 107 -18.67 -14.45 7.24
C LEU A 107 -19.19 -15.39 8.32
N LEU A 108 -19.05 -16.71 8.10
CA LEU A 108 -19.40 -17.73 9.08
C LEU A 108 -18.62 -17.55 10.38
N SER A 109 -17.28 -17.46 10.28
CA SER A 109 -16.40 -17.38 11.45
C SER A 109 -16.69 -16.16 12.32
N PHE A 110 -16.80 -14.98 11.74
CA PHE A 110 -17.13 -13.76 12.47
C PHE A 110 -18.53 -13.81 13.07
N THR A 111 -19.51 -14.25 12.30
CA THR A 111 -20.90 -14.29 12.76
C THR A 111 -21.07 -15.26 13.95
N ILE A 112 -20.47 -16.45 13.84
CA ILE A 112 -20.50 -17.45 14.92
C ILE A 112 -19.78 -16.90 16.17
N ALA A 113 -18.59 -16.32 16.01
CA ALA A 113 -17.84 -15.78 17.15
C ALA A 113 -18.61 -14.67 17.89
N VAL A 114 -19.23 -13.74 17.16
CA VAL A 114 -20.07 -12.68 17.74
C VAL A 114 -21.26 -13.28 18.47
N LEU A 115 -21.99 -14.20 17.85
CA LEU A 115 -23.18 -14.80 18.43
C LEU A 115 -22.86 -15.64 19.67
N LYS A 116 -21.71 -16.35 19.67
CA LYS A 116 -21.23 -17.06 20.88
C LYS A 116 -20.88 -16.07 22.00
N ALA A 117 -20.18 -14.99 21.70
CA ALA A 117 -19.77 -13.99 22.70
C ALA A 117 -20.96 -13.27 23.34
N THR A 118 -22.09 -13.14 22.63
CA THR A 118 -23.33 -12.54 23.10
C THR A 118 -24.32 -13.55 23.70
N ALA A 119 -23.86 -14.77 23.97
CA ALA A 119 -24.67 -15.87 24.50
C ALA A 119 -25.99 -16.13 23.71
N TRP A 120 -25.96 -15.87 22.39
CA TRP A 120 -27.08 -16.16 21.52
C TRP A 120 -27.23 -17.68 21.34
N GLU A 121 -28.46 -18.18 21.49
CA GLU A 121 -28.75 -19.60 21.32
C GLU A 121 -29.27 -19.89 19.91
N PRO A 122 -28.66 -20.83 19.17
CA PRO A 122 -29.15 -21.23 17.88
C PRO A 122 -30.50 -21.97 18.04
N GLY A 123 -31.53 -21.47 17.39
CA GLY A 123 -32.82 -22.11 17.34
C GLY A 123 -32.80 -23.38 16.46
N ARG A 124 -33.60 -23.39 15.39
CA ARG A 124 -33.57 -24.50 14.41
C ARG A 124 -32.35 -24.34 13.48
N CYS A 125 -31.39 -25.26 13.60
CA CYS A 125 -30.16 -25.25 12.81
C CYS A 125 -29.64 -26.69 12.60
N SER A 126 -28.62 -26.86 11.76
CA SER A 126 -27.95 -28.14 11.53
C SER A 126 -27.29 -28.69 12.81
N ARG A 127 -27.00 -29.97 12.79
CA ARG A 127 -26.24 -30.62 13.87
C ARG A 127 -24.82 -30.06 13.95
N SER A 128 -24.22 -29.76 12.81
CA SER A 128 -22.87 -29.22 12.71
C SER A 128 -22.78 -27.83 13.37
N LEU A 129 -23.69 -26.92 13.09
CA LEU A 129 -23.72 -25.59 13.74
C LEU A 129 -23.95 -25.70 15.25
N ARG A 130 -24.88 -26.55 15.67
CA ARG A 130 -25.15 -26.79 17.10
C ARG A 130 -23.91 -27.30 17.84
N ALA A 131 -23.15 -28.23 17.23
CA ALA A 131 -21.90 -28.71 17.79
C ALA A 131 -20.89 -27.58 18.01
N ILE A 132 -20.72 -26.66 17.05
CA ILE A 132 -19.82 -25.51 17.19
C ILE A 132 -20.25 -24.60 18.35
N PHE A 133 -21.55 -24.36 18.54
CA PHE A 133 -22.04 -23.53 19.65
C PHE A 133 -21.87 -24.20 21.02
N GLN A 134 -21.93 -25.52 21.09
CA GLN A 134 -21.78 -26.31 22.32
C GLN A 134 -20.31 -26.61 22.65
N ASP A 135 -19.37 -26.35 21.73
CA ASP A 135 -17.96 -26.59 21.94
C ASP A 135 -17.34 -25.41 22.68
N ASP A 136 -16.95 -25.64 23.94
CA ASP A 136 -16.32 -24.63 24.79
C ASP A 136 -14.86 -24.32 24.40
N ILE A 137 -14.26 -25.09 23.51
CA ILE A 137 -12.90 -24.87 23.01
C ILE A 137 -12.92 -23.86 21.84
N LEU A 138 -13.95 -23.90 20.99
CA LEU A 138 -14.09 -22.97 19.85
C LEU A 138 -14.55 -21.59 20.28
N LEU A 139 -13.68 -20.85 20.96
CA LEU A 139 -14.01 -19.52 21.52
C LEU A 139 -13.51 -18.37 20.65
N SER A 140 -12.44 -18.57 19.89
CA SER A 140 -11.84 -17.54 19.07
C SER A 140 -12.32 -17.59 17.61
N VAL A 141 -12.19 -16.47 16.91
CA VAL A 141 -12.51 -16.40 15.47
C VAL A 141 -11.64 -17.37 14.67
N TRP A 142 -10.35 -17.52 15.06
CA TRP A 142 -9.39 -18.39 14.39
C TRP A 142 -9.71 -19.88 14.60
N GLU A 143 -10.06 -20.27 15.78
CA GLU A 143 -10.47 -21.66 16.07
C GLU A 143 -11.71 -22.06 15.28
N ILE A 144 -12.70 -21.15 15.22
CA ILE A 144 -13.91 -21.35 14.40
C ILE A 144 -13.56 -21.39 12.92
N PHE A 145 -12.70 -20.46 12.45
CA PHE A 145 -12.24 -20.41 11.07
C PHE A 145 -11.52 -21.71 10.66
N ASP A 146 -10.57 -22.16 11.48
CA ASP A 146 -9.80 -23.39 11.21
C ASP A 146 -10.71 -24.63 11.24
N HIS A 147 -11.66 -24.68 12.17
CA HIS A 147 -12.68 -25.74 12.22
C HIS A 147 -13.52 -25.78 10.94
N ILE A 148 -13.99 -24.64 10.43
CA ILE A 148 -14.78 -24.57 9.20
C ILE A 148 -13.92 -24.92 7.99
N LEU A 149 -12.68 -24.46 7.95
CA LEU A 149 -11.74 -24.72 6.85
C LEU A 149 -11.34 -26.20 6.75
N SER A 150 -11.27 -26.89 7.90
CA SER A 150 -10.94 -28.31 8.02
C SER A 150 -12.15 -29.24 7.86
N ALA A 151 -13.37 -28.68 7.87
CA ALA A 151 -14.59 -29.46 7.78
C ALA A 151 -14.77 -30.09 6.38
N PRO A 152 -15.44 -31.28 6.27
CA PRO A 152 -15.84 -31.82 4.99
C PRO A 152 -16.73 -30.86 4.18
N VAL A 153 -16.67 -30.90 2.84
CA VAL A 153 -17.46 -30.03 1.93
C VAL A 153 -18.95 -30.01 2.27
N ASN A 154 -19.52 -31.17 2.57
CA ASN A 154 -20.93 -31.26 2.95
C ASN A 154 -21.25 -30.48 4.25
N THR A 155 -20.33 -30.48 5.21
CA THR A 155 -20.48 -29.71 6.46
C THR A 155 -20.41 -28.22 6.17
N TYR A 156 -19.48 -27.80 5.33
CA TYR A 156 -19.40 -26.40 4.88
C TYR A 156 -20.69 -25.94 4.21
N HIS A 157 -21.27 -26.74 3.31
CA HIS A 157 -22.55 -26.40 2.68
C HIS A 157 -23.71 -26.30 3.68
N GLN A 158 -23.74 -27.18 4.68
CA GLN A 158 -24.74 -27.10 5.75
C GLN A 158 -24.59 -25.82 6.56
N LEU A 159 -23.36 -25.46 6.96
CA LEU A 159 -23.09 -24.21 7.69
C LEU A 159 -23.44 -22.97 6.87
N ASN A 160 -23.20 -23.01 5.55
CA ASN A 160 -23.55 -21.90 4.67
C ASN A 160 -25.08 -21.75 4.50
N ASN A 161 -25.84 -22.83 4.53
CA ASN A 161 -27.30 -22.77 4.59
C ASN A 161 -27.76 -22.20 5.95
N ASP A 162 -27.19 -22.70 7.06
CA ASP A 162 -27.47 -22.18 8.40
C ASP A 162 -27.13 -20.69 8.53
N TYR A 163 -26.16 -20.19 7.78
CA TYR A 163 -25.83 -18.76 7.74
C TYR A 163 -27.03 -17.90 7.36
N ASN A 164 -27.70 -18.28 6.28
CA ASN A 164 -28.86 -17.52 5.80
C ASN A 164 -30.10 -17.72 6.66
N ASP A 165 -30.33 -18.96 7.15
CA ASP A 165 -31.58 -19.35 7.82
C ASP A 165 -31.59 -19.00 9.31
N ALA A 166 -30.43 -19.05 9.98
CA ALA A 166 -30.34 -18.88 11.43
C ALA A 166 -29.36 -17.75 11.86
N LEU A 167 -28.09 -17.80 11.37
CA LEU A 167 -27.03 -16.92 11.86
C LEU A 167 -27.25 -15.46 11.46
N LEU A 168 -27.50 -15.18 10.19
CA LEU A 168 -27.71 -13.82 9.69
C LEU A 168 -28.91 -13.13 10.32
N PRO A 169 -30.09 -13.79 10.48
CA PRO A 169 -31.21 -13.23 11.25
C PRO A 169 -30.87 -12.96 12.71
N GLY A 170 -30.12 -13.85 13.38
CA GLY A 170 -29.62 -13.65 14.73
C GLY A 170 -28.69 -12.45 14.82
N PHE A 171 -27.71 -12.37 13.94
CA PHE A 171 -26.75 -11.27 13.86
C PHE A 171 -27.40 -9.90 13.62
N ARG A 172 -28.41 -9.82 12.76
CA ARG A 172 -29.17 -8.56 12.53
C ARG A 172 -29.92 -8.05 13.74
N ARG A 173 -30.29 -8.92 14.67
CA ARG A 173 -31.04 -8.60 15.89
C ARG A 173 -30.17 -8.24 17.08
N LEU A 174 -28.84 -8.34 16.94
CA LEU A 174 -27.94 -7.97 18.02
C LEU A 174 -27.94 -6.45 18.22
N HIS A 175 -28.12 -6.04 19.48
CA HIS A 175 -28.06 -4.66 19.91
C HIS A 175 -26.81 -4.37 20.77
N GLU A 176 -26.14 -5.42 21.23
CA GLU A 176 -24.93 -5.29 22.02
C GLU A 176 -23.75 -4.90 21.17
N SER A 177 -23.02 -3.87 21.62
CA SER A 177 -21.87 -3.39 20.90
C SER A 177 -20.71 -4.38 21.01
N THR A 178 -20.26 -4.89 19.87
CA THR A 178 -19.20 -5.90 19.80
C THR A 178 -18.08 -5.44 18.87
N ALA A 179 -16.82 -5.58 19.32
CA ALA A 179 -15.65 -5.33 18.50
C ALA A 179 -14.79 -6.60 18.38
N ILE A 180 -14.29 -6.87 17.18
CA ILE A 180 -13.40 -7.99 16.89
C ILE A 180 -12.08 -7.45 16.36
N PHE A 181 -10.96 -8.04 16.77
CA PHE A 181 -9.61 -7.69 16.31
C PHE A 181 -8.86 -8.93 15.82
N VAL A 182 -8.54 -8.96 14.53
CA VAL A 182 -7.84 -10.09 13.89
C VAL A 182 -6.62 -9.58 13.12
N ASP A 183 -5.46 -10.20 13.34
CA ASP A 183 -4.17 -9.84 12.74
C ASP A 183 -3.43 -11.06 12.18
N ASN A 184 -2.34 -10.82 11.47
CA ASN A 184 -1.39 -11.83 10.97
C ASN A 184 -1.99 -12.94 10.08
N ILE A 185 -3.01 -12.61 9.32
CA ILE A 185 -3.64 -13.51 8.35
C ILE A 185 -2.63 -13.98 7.30
N ASP A 186 -1.73 -13.10 6.91
CA ASP A 186 -0.66 -13.37 5.96
C ASP A 186 0.26 -14.51 6.43
N GLU A 187 0.65 -14.54 7.70
CA GLU A 187 1.52 -15.59 8.25
C GLU A 187 0.85 -16.96 8.25
N TYR A 188 -0.45 -17.02 8.54
CA TYR A 188 -1.22 -18.24 8.47
C TYR A 188 -1.22 -18.84 7.05
N TYR A 189 -1.48 -18.01 6.05
CA TYR A 189 -1.50 -18.47 4.65
C TYR A 189 -0.10 -18.76 4.11
N GLU A 190 0.93 -18.05 4.54
CA GLU A 190 2.31 -18.38 4.22
C GLU A 190 2.71 -19.76 4.80
N GLY A 191 2.23 -20.10 6.00
CA GLY A 191 2.38 -21.42 6.60
C GLY A 191 1.77 -22.52 5.74
N ILE A 192 0.53 -22.33 5.31
CA ILE A 192 -0.16 -23.27 4.39
C ILE A 192 0.63 -23.44 3.08
N LEU A 193 1.11 -22.36 2.49
CA LEU A 193 1.88 -22.39 1.24
C LEU A 193 3.22 -23.15 1.41
N ARG A 194 3.88 -22.99 2.56
CA ARG A 194 5.11 -23.74 2.87
C ARG A 194 4.84 -25.23 2.98
N GLU A 195 3.77 -25.65 3.67
CA GLU A 195 3.39 -27.06 3.78
C GLU A 195 2.99 -27.67 2.44
N MET A 196 2.26 -26.94 1.61
CA MET A 196 1.91 -27.38 0.25
C MET A 196 3.16 -27.59 -0.64
N ASN A 197 4.29 -26.96 -0.29
CA ASN A 197 5.57 -27.12 -1.00
C ASN A 197 6.52 -28.12 -0.34
N ALA A 198 6.27 -28.49 0.92
CA ALA A 198 7.10 -29.44 1.64
C ALA A 198 7.10 -30.80 0.90
N GLY A 199 8.29 -31.30 0.61
CA GLY A 199 8.48 -32.57 -0.10
C GLY A 199 8.37 -32.54 -1.62
N ARG A 200 8.25 -31.34 -2.24
CA ARG A 200 8.31 -31.20 -3.70
C ARG A 200 9.68 -30.69 -4.13
N GLU A 201 10.31 -31.40 -5.08
CA GLU A 201 11.58 -30.98 -5.69
C GLU A 201 11.46 -29.62 -6.41
N ARG A 202 10.25 -29.28 -6.86
CA ARG A 202 9.95 -27.97 -7.50
C ARG A 202 8.79 -27.28 -6.79
N PRO A 203 8.89 -25.99 -6.49
CA PRO A 203 7.75 -25.21 -6.03
C PRO A 203 6.62 -25.25 -7.07
N VAL A 204 5.38 -25.46 -6.64
CA VAL A 204 4.21 -25.33 -7.53
C VAL A 204 4.17 -23.90 -8.07
N GLY A 205 4.01 -23.76 -9.37
CA GLY A 205 4.07 -22.47 -10.09
C GLY A 205 3.25 -21.35 -9.43
N GLY A 206 3.82 -20.16 -9.42
CA GLY A 206 3.38 -19.01 -8.62
C GLY A 206 1.97 -18.50 -8.90
N ARG A 207 1.33 -18.84 -10.03
CA ARG A 207 -0.03 -18.37 -10.33
C ARG A 207 -1.09 -18.91 -9.34
N VAL A 208 -1.05 -20.18 -9.03
CA VAL A 208 -2.02 -20.81 -8.09
C VAL A 208 -1.82 -20.29 -6.69
N LYS A 209 -0.56 -20.05 -6.28
CA LYS A 209 -0.21 -19.57 -4.95
C LYS A 209 -0.61 -18.12 -4.71
N ARG A 210 -0.45 -17.26 -5.73
CA ARG A 210 -0.81 -15.83 -5.63
C ARG A 210 -2.31 -15.64 -5.53
N SER A 211 -3.10 -16.35 -6.36
CA SER A 211 -4.55 -16.24 -6.31
C SER A 211 -5.07 -16.62 -4.94
N PHE A 212 -4.63 -17.75 -4.39
CA PHE A 212 -5.02 -18.22 -3.06
C PHE A 212 -4.71 -17.20 -1.95
N TRP A 213 -3.47 -16.74 -1.87
CA TRP A 213 -3.03 -15.78 -0.85
C TRP A 213 -3.77 -14.44 -0.93
N HIS A 214 -3.98 -13.95 -2.15
CA HIS A 214 -4.74 -12.73 -2.39
C HIS A 214 -6.22 -12.90 -2.04
N LEU A 215 -6.87 -13.95 -2.55
CA LEU A 215 -8.29 -14.22 -2.35
C LEU A 215 -8.64 -14.44 -0.88
N ALA A 216 -7.76 -15.10 -0.13
CA ALA A 216 -7.97 -15.37 1.27
C ALA A 216 -7.93 -14.11 2.13
N GLN A 217 -6.95 -13.21 1.90
CA GLN A 217 -6.89 -11.91 2.57
C GLN A 217 -7.98 -10.94 2.09
N TYR A 218 -8.35 -11.01 0.83
CA TYR A 218 -9.50 -10.28 0.31
C TYR A 218 -10.79 -10.71 1.02
N GLY A 219 -11.00 -12.02 1.17
CA GLY A 219 -12.19 -12.59 1.79
C GLY A 219 -12.45 -12.03 3.19
N ILE A 220 -11.41 -11.88 4.02
CA ILE A 220 -11.60 -11.31 5.37
C ILE A 220 -11.99 -9.83 5.32
N ALA A 221 -11.38 -9.05 4.46
CA ALA A 221 -11.71 -7.62 4.33
C ALA A 221 -13.14 -7.44 3.81
N ALA A 222 -13.55 -8.26 2.83
CA ALA A 222 -14.91 -8.26 2.30
C ALA A 222 -15.95 -8.65 3.37
N ALA A 223 -15.68 -9.73 4.13
CA ALA A 223 -16.57 -10.18 5.20
C ALA A 223 -16.67 -9.15 6.34
N ALA A 224 -15.54 -8.61 6.79
CA ALA A 224 -15.52 -7.59 7.86
C ALA A 224 -16.35 -6.36 7.49
N ARG A 225 -16.23 -5.89 6.23
CA ARG A 225 -17.00 -4.77 5.72
C ARG A 225 -18.49 -5.08 5.64
N GLU A 226 -18.85 -6.23 5.07
CA GLU A 226 -20.23 -6.65 4.89
C GLU A 226 -20.95 -6.75 6.23
N LEU A 227 -20.38 -7.44 7.21
CA LEU A 227 -20.99 -7.61 8.54
C LEU A 227 -21.12 -6.27 9.27
N SER A 228 -20.12 -5.37 9.16
CA SER A 228 -20.20 -4.03 9.74
C SER A 228 -21.26 -3.14 9.07
N HIS A 229 -21.65 -3.47 7.84
CA HIS A 229 -22.76 -2.80 7.15
C HIS A 229 -24.12 -3.40 7.55
N ILE A 230 -24.19 -4.72 7.70
CA ILE A 230 -25.41 -5.43 8.11
C ILE A 230 -25.83 -5.06 9.53
N ASN A 231 -24.86 -4.92 10.45
CA ASN A 231 -25.11 -4.53 11.83
C ASN A 231 -24.08 -3.47 12.29
N THR A 232 -24.56 -2.25 12.51
CA THR A 232 -23.72 -1.11 12.91
C THR A 232 -23.17 -1.20 14.34
N HIS A 233 -23.74 -2.07 15.18
CA HIS A 233 -23.23 -2.33 16.54
C HIS A 233 -22.00 -3.22 16.54
N VAL A 234 -21.75 -3.96 15.45
CA VAL A 234 -20.58 -4.82 15.31
C VAL A 234 -19.50 -4.14 14.49
N LYS A 235 -18.27 -4.13 15.00
CA LYS A 235 -17.08 -3.62 14.29
C LYS A 235 -15.99 -4.69 14.24
N ILE A 236 -15.47 -4.93 13.06
CA ILE A 236 -14.46 -5.95 12.82
C ILE A 236 -13.21 -5.26 12.31
N TYR A 237 -12.20 -5.21 13.15
CA TYR A 237 -10.90 -4.62 12.88
C TYR A 237 -9.94 -5.70 12.39
N VAL A 238 -9.43 -5.55 11.18
CA VAL A 238 -8.54 -6.52 10.55
C VAL A 238 -7.32 -5.86 9.97
N SER A 239 -6.20 -6.60 9.88
CA SER A 239 -5.04 -6.20 9.10
C SER A 239 -4.92 -7.05 7.84
N ILE A 240 -4.52 -6.41 6.74
CA ILE A 240 -4.16 -7.08 5.49
C ILE A 240 -2.87 -6.53 4.93
N ARG A 241 -2.22 -7.31 4.06
CA ARG A 241 -1.03 -6.86 3.33
C ARG A 241 -1.40 -5.89 2.23
N LYS A 242 -0.54 -4.88 2.01
CA LYS A 242 -0.75 -3.89 0.95
C LYS A 242 -0.68 -4.50 -0.45
N GLU A 243 0.14 -5.51 -0.61
CA GLU A 243 0.29 -6.28 -1.84
C GLU A 243 -1.03 -6.94 -2.29
N VAL A 244 -1.93 -7.22 -1.35
CA VAL A 244 -3.27 -7.78 -1.64
C VAL A 244 -4.17 -6.79 -2.35
N LEU A 245 -4.14 -5.52 -1.92
CA LEU A 245 -4.91 -4.45 -2.57
C LEU A 245 -4.63 -4.36 -4.07
N GLN A 246 -3.41 -4.60 -4.44
CA GLN A 246 -2.92 -4.44 -5.81
C GLN A 246 -3.32 -5.63 -6.69
N GLY A 247 -3.52 -6.82 -6.11
CA GLY A 247 -4.06 -7.99 -6.81
C GLY A 247 -5.58 -7.89 -7.06
N ILE A 248 -6.29 -7.10 -6.25
CA ILE A 248 -7.76 -6.91 -6.30
C ILE A 248 -8.19 -5.85 -7.32
N ILE A 249 -7.27 -5.11 -7.87
CA ILE A 249 -7.48 -3.90 -8.70
C ILE A 249 -8.31 -4.17 -9.97
N GLY A 250 -8.52 -5.40 -10.36
CA GLY A 250 -9.47 -5.76 -11.43
C GLY A 250 -10.94 -5.48 -11.08
N ASP A 251 -11.30 -5.35 -9.79
CA ASP A 251 -12.63 -4.99 -9.32
C ASP A 251 -12.64 -3.55 -8.74
N THR A 252 -12.80 -2.59 -9.64
CA THR A 252 -12.70 -1.15 -9.34
C THR A 252 -13.66 -0.68 -8.26
N TYR A 253 -14.86 -1.24 -8.18
CA TYR A 253 -15.88 -0.81 -7.21
C TYR A 253 -15.56 -1.26 -5.78
N PHE A 254 -15.17 -2.52 -5.59
CA PHE A 254 -14.83 -3.05 -4.27
C PHE A 254 -13.52 -2.45 -3.73
N GLY A 255 -12.50 -2.32 -4.57
CA GLY A 255 -11.22 -1.72 -4.20
C GLY A 255 -11.39 -0.31 -3.64
N GLN A 256 -12.29 0.49 -4.20
CA GLN A 256 -12.60 1.84 -3.74
C GLN A 256 -13.34 1.86 -2.41
N GLN A 257 -14.33 0.97 -2.26
CA GLN A 257 -15.07 0.85 -1.01
C GLN A 257 -14.19 0.32 0.14
N LEU A 258 -13.23 -0.55 -0.18
CA LEU A 258 -12.25 -1.02 0.78
C LEU A 258 -11.36 0.13 1.26
N ARG A 259 -10.85 0.96 0.35
CA ARG A 259 -10.01 2.12 0.67
C ARG A 259 -10.72 3.13 1.58
N SER A 260 -12.01 3.39 1.38
CA SER A 260 -12.78 4.32 2.23
C SER A 260 -12.92 3.87 3.69
N LYS A 261 -12.71 2.59 3.98
CA LYS A 261 -12.78 1.99 5.32
C LYS A 261 -11.40 1.59 5.87
N SER A 262 -10.34 1.92 5.13
CA SER A 262 -8.99 1.46 5.42
C SER A 262 -8.07 2.59 5.86
N LEU A 263 -7.20 2.27 6.81
CA LEU A 263 -5.98 3.02 7.09
C LEU A 263 -4.86 2.39 6.25
N ILE A 264 -4.38 3.12 5.25
CA ILE A 264 -3.19 2.71 4.49
C ILE A 264 -1.96 3.33 5.15
N VAL A 265 -1.17 2.50 5.82
CA VAL A 265 -0.01 2.97 6.58
C VAL A 265 1.18 3.19 5.65
N SER A 266 1.76 4.38 5.73
CA SER A 266 3.02 4.72 5.06
C SER A 266 3.85 5.65 5.95
N TYR A 267 5.18 5.62 5.77
CA TYR A 267 6.12 6.47 6.49
C TYR A 267 7.04 7.18 5.50
N THR A 268 7.36 8.43 5.79
CA THR A 268 8.41 9.18 5.10
C THR A 268 9.77 8.92 5.75
N ASP A 269 10.88 9.30 5.09
CA ASP A 269 12.19 9.25 5.74
C ASP A 269 12.24 10.15 7.00
N SER A 270 11.51 11.28 6.98
CA SER A 270 11.33 12.13 8.15
C SER A 270 10.58 11.41 9.28
N ASP A 271 9.52 10.65 8.96
CA ASP A 271 8.79 9.87 9.96
C ASP A 271 9.68 8.78 10.55
N LEU A 272 10.51 8.13 9.72
CA LEU A 272 11.47 7.11 10.18
C LEU A 272 12.54 7.71 11.08
N LEU A 273 13.05 8.89 10.73
CA LEU A 273 14.01 9.63 11.54
C LEU A 273 13.40 10.00 12.90
N GLU A 274 12.17 10.46 12.93
CA GLU A 274 11.46 10.79 14.16
C GLU A 274 11.24 9.54 15.05
N ILE A 275 10.99 8.36 14.45
CA ILE A 275 10.94 7.09 15.19
C ILE A 275 12.28 6.81 15.85
N VAL A 276 13.41 7.05 15.17
CA VAL A 276 14.75 6.91 15.74
C VAL A 276 14.93 7.88 16.90
N HIS A 277 14.66 9.15 16.71
CA HIS A 277 14.81 10.18 17.75
C HIS A 277 14.00 9.87 19.01
N LYS A 278 12.77 9.39 18.84
CA LYS A 278 11.94 8.95 19.97
C LYS A 278 12.53 7.75 20.73
N ASN A 279 13.03 6.75 20.02
CA ASN A 279 13.68 5.61 20.64
C ASN A 279 14.95 6.04 21.40
N ILE A 280 15.74 6.94 20.84
CA ILE A 280 16.92 7.50 21.54
C ILE A 280 16.49 8.25 22.80
N ALA A 281 15.48 9.12 22.72
CA ALA A 281 14.99 9.90 23.85
C ALA A 281 14.43 9.04 25.01
N HIS A 282 14.03 7.80 24.71
CA HIS A 282 13.52 6.82 25.68
C HIS A 282 14.54 5.74 26.05
N SER A 283 15.76 5.82 25.53
CA SER A 283 16.85 4.95 25.98
C SER A 283 17.31 5.34 27.39
N ASP A 284 17.76 4.36 28.15
CA ASP A 284 18.30 4.60 29.46
C ASP A 284 19.61 5.44 29.39
N ALA A 285 19.89 6.25 30.42
CA ALA A 285 21.05 7.14 30.41
C ALA A 285 22.37 6.39 30.24
N GLU A 286 22.43 5.14 30.67
CA GLU A 286 23.60 4.25 30.54
C GLU A 286 23.82 3.79 29.08
N ASP A 287 22.79 3.85 28.27
CA ASP A 287 22.84 3.51 26.84
C ASP A 287 23.18 4.71 25.93
N LEU A 288 23.28 5.90 26.50
CA LEU A 288 23.61 7.13 25.79
C LEU A 288 25.09 7.48 25.92
N ALA A 289 25.71 7.93 24.82
CA ALA A 289 27.10 8.38 24.82
C ALA A 289 27.26 9.76 25.45
N ASP A 290 26.28 10.65 25.29
CA ASP A 290 26.17 11.93 25.95
C ASP A 290 24.75 12.19 26.48
N PRO A 291 24.38 11.71 27.68
CA PRO A 291 23.04 11.90 28.23
C PRO A 291 22.62 13.37 28.45
N ARG A 292 23.55 14.32 28.33
CA ARG A 292 23.28 15.75 28.53
C ARG A 292 23.02 16.49 27.22
N SER A 293 23.26 15.85 26.10
CA SER A 293 23.01 16.45 24.80
C SER A 293 21.51 16.59 24.54
N ASN A 294 21.10 17.76 24.03
CA ASN A 294 19.74 18.00 23.55
C ASN A 294 19.52 17.49 22.11
N ASP A 295 20.60 17.22 21.39
CA ASP A 295 20.52 16.63 20.05
C ASP A 295 20.52 15.10 20.17
N PRO A 296 19.46 14.40 19.68
CA PRO A 296 19.35 12.95 19.81
C PRO A 296 20.53 12.19 19.19
N VAL A 297 21.07 12.68 18.07
CA VAL A 297 22.20 12.01 17.38
C VAL A 297 23.44 12.09 18.24
N SER A 298 23.78 13.28 18.76
CA SER A 298 24.91 13.47 19.67
C SER A 298 24.70 12.73 21.00
N ALA A 299 23.46 12.69 21.52
CA ALA A 299 23.15 11.91 22.73
C ALA A 299 23.49 10.42 22.54
N PHE A 300 23.12 9.84 21.42
CA PHE A 300 23.28 8.42 21.14
C PHE A 300 24.70 8.04 20.70
N PHE A 301 25.28 8.82 19.80
CA PHE A 301 26.58 8.52 19.17
C PHE A 301 27.77 9.28 19.78
N GLY A 302 27.52 10.28 20.63
CA GLY A 302 28.55 11.19 21.10
C GLY A 302 29.17 12.02 19.97
N PRO A 303 30.51 12.04 19.83
CA PRO A 303 31.19 12.80 18.77
C PRO A 303 31.04 12.18 17.38
N LEU A 304 30.54 10.95 17.25
CA LEU A 304 30.42 10.25 15.97
C LEU A 304 29.15 10.71 15.26
N THR A 305 29.21 11.82 14.56
CA THR A 305 28.09 12.34 13.73
C THR A 305 28.20 11.97 12.26
N ARG A 306 29.38 11.54 11.82
CA ARG A 306 29.69 11.18 10.43
C ARG A 306 30.40 9.85 10.34
N VAL A 307 30.22 9.17 9.24
CA VAL A 307 30.92 7.94 8.87
C VAL A 307 31.63 8.13 7.52
N THR A 308 32.83 7.55 7.39
CA THR A 308 33.66 7.69 6.20
C THR A 308 33.52 6.48 5.29
N HIS A 309 33.32 6.69 4.00
CA HIS A 309 33.31 5.60 3.03
C HIS A 309 34.70 4.95 2.95
N PRO A 310 34.82 3.62 3.12
CA PRO A 310 36.14 2.98 3.27
C PRO A 310 37.04 3.05 2.04
N THR A 311 36.45 3.23 0.85
CA THR A 311 37.18 3.20 -0.42
C THR A 311 37.45 4.61 -0.96
N THR A 312 36.44 5.51 -0.87
CA THR A 312 36.56 6.85 -1.47
C THR A 312 37.01 7.92 -0.46
N GLY A 313 36.86 7.66 0.84
CA GLY A 313 37.14 8.64 1.88
C GLY A 313 36.08 9.72 2.07
N ASP A 314 34.95 9.63 1.33
CA ASP A 314 33.85 10.58 1.46
C ASP A 314 33.12 10.38 2.78
N GLU A 315 32.69 11.49 3.38
CA GLU A 315 31.97 11.49 4.65
C GLU A 315 30.47 11.66 4.41
N GLU A 316 29.67 10.85 5.10
CA GLU A 316 28.21 10.99 5.18
C GLU A 316 27.74 11.08 6.64
N GLU A 317 26.56 11.66 6.87
CA GLU A 317 25.95 11.70 8.20
C GLU A 317 25.60 10.27 8.65
N VAL A 318 25.87 9.95 9.94
CA VAL A 318 25.63 8.61 10.49
C VAL A 318 24.15 8.20 10.36
N MET A 319 23.21 9.14 10.45
CA MET A 319 21.78 8.88 10.26
C MET A 319 21.45 8.58 8.81
N GLY A 320 22.04 9.28 7.87
CA GLY A 320 21.92 8.98 6.44
C GLY A 320 22.45 7.58 6.10
N PHE A 321 23.62 7.24 6.65
CA PHE A 321 24.20 5.90 6.54
C PHE A 321 23.28 4.82 7.10
N TRP A 322 22.71 5.02 8.29
CA TRP A 322 21.77 4.09 8.89
C TRP A 322 20.51 3.91 8.05
N LEU A 323 19.81 5.01 7.74
CA LEU A 323 18.55 4.95 7.00
C LEU A 323 18.68 4.32 5.62
N ARG A 324 19.77 4.58 4.90
CA ARG A 324 19.96 4.01 3.54
C ARG A 324 20.16 2.48 3.53
N HIS A 325 20.49 1.88 4.68
CA HIS A 325 20.60 0.43 4.84
C HIS A 325 19.27 -0.24 5.21
N THR A 326 18.21 0.55 5.45
CA THR A 326 16.85 0.04 5.69
C THR A 326 16.09 -0.09 4.38
N LEU A 327 15.07 -0.94 4.38
CA LEU A 327 14.10 -1.02 3.29
C LEU A 327 12.95 0.01 3.44
N GLY A 328 13.13 1.06 4.26
CA GLY A 328 12.11 2.08 4.53
C GLY A 328 10.99 1.61 5.46
N ARG A 329 11.22 0.55 6.23
CA ARG A 329 10.24 0.01 7.19
C ARG A 329 10.61 0.42 8.63
N PRO A 330 9.64 0.82 9.46
CA PRO A 330 9.89 1.10 10.88
C PRO A 330 10.61 -0.04 11.61
N ARG A 331 10.23 -1.30 11.34
CA ARG A 331 10.90 -2.47 11.92
C ARG A 331 12.40 -2.49 11.63
N ASP A 332 12.81 -2.19 10.40
CA ASP A 332 14.22 -2.22 10.01
C ASP A 332 15.01 -1.14 10.74
N VAL A 333 14.42 0.05 10.86
CA VAL A 333 15.01 1.17 11.58
C VAL A 333 15.23 0.81 13.06
N VAL A 334 14.22 0.23 13.69
CA VAL A 334 14.29 -0.17 15.11
C VAL A 334 15.28 -1.33 15.31
N SER A 335 15.33 -2.28 14.37
CA SER A 335 16.25 -3.42 14.42
C SER A 335 17.71 -2.98 14.36
N ILE A 336 18.03 -2.11 13.41
CA ILE A 336 19.39 -1.51 13.32
C ILE A 336 19.69 -0.70 14.58
N GLY A 337 18.73 0.08 15.10
CA GLY A 337 18.88 0.83 16.34
C GLY A 337 19.22 -0.06 17.54
N LYS A 338 18.53 -1.20 17.64
CA LYS A 338 18.81 -2.21 18.68
C LYS A 338 20.22 -2.79 18.54
N ALA A 339 20.66 -3.09 17.32
CA ALA A 339 22.00 -3.59 17.05
C ALA A 339 23.08 -2.57 17.45
N ILE A 340 22.88 -1.27 17.18
CA ILE A 340 23.79 -0.21 17.61
C ILE A 340 23.73 -0.02 19.14
N ALA A 341 22.53 -0.03 19.74
CA ALA A 341 22.35 0.12 21.18
C ALA A 341 23.04 -1.00 21.97
N SER A 342 23.17 -2.20 21.40
CA SER A 342 23.90 -3.30 22.02
C SER A 342 25.42 -3.06 22.16
N ILE A 343 25.96 -2.06 21.46
CA ILE A 343 27.35 -1.63 21.60
C ILE A 343 27.42 -0.66 22.80
N PRO A 344 28.18 -0.95 23.84
CA PRO A 344 28.35 0.00 24.94
C PRO A 344 28.76 1.39 24.44
N PRO A 345 28.25 2.50 25.02
CA PRO A 345 28.47 3.85 24.50
C PRO A 345 29.94 4.21 24.25
N ALA A 346 30.80 3.88 25.19
CA ALA A 346 32.24 4.09 25.05
C ALA A 346 32.91 3.26 23.94
N GLY A 347 32.22 2.25 23.44
CA GLY A 347 32.68 1.38 22.35
C GLY A 347 32.12 1.69 20.97
N ARG A 348 31.25 2.69 20.85
CA ARG A 348 30.63 3.08 19.57
C ARG A 348 31.59 3.84 18.66
N SER A 349 32.64 3.14 18.23
CA SER A 349 33.53 3.68 17.18
C SER A 349 32.86 3.57 15.82
N GLU A 350 33.26 4.40 14.87
CA GLU A 350 32.80 4.38 13.48
C GLU A 350 32.80 2.96 12.90
N ARG A 351 33.91 2.23 13.04
CA ARG A 351 34.03 0.86 12.55
C ARG A 351 32.94 -0.06 13.11
N LYS A 352 32.72 -0.05 14.43
CA LYS A 352 31.74 -0.93 15.09
C LYS A 352 30.31 -0.56 14.70
N VAL A 353 29.99 0.74 14.60
CA VAL A 353 28.67 1.19 14.16
C VAL A 353 28.41 0.74 12.72
N ARG A 354 29.38 0.89 11.82
CA ARG A 354 29.27 0.42 10.46
C ARG A 354 29.09 -1.10 10.37
N GLU A 355 29.84 -1.86 11.13
CA GLU A 355 29.70 -3.32 11.20
C GLU A 355 28.30 -3.72 11.71
N ALA A 356 27.78 -3.07 12.74
CA ALA A 356 26.45 -3.34 13.29
C ALA A 356 25.34 -3.03 12.27
N VAL A 357 25.39 -1.85 11.63
CA VAL A 357 24.42 -1.47 10.59
C VAL A 357 24.41 -2.45 9.45
N ARG A 358 25.58 -2.81 8.91
CA ARG A 358 25.71 -3.70 7.76
C ARG A 358 25.28 -5.13 8.09
N SER A 359 25.69 -5.64 9.25
CA SER A 359 25.31 -6.99 9.71
C SER A 359 23.80 -7.11 9.89
N GLU A 360 23.17 -6.11 10.48
CA GLU A 360 21.72 -6.11 10.67
C GLU A 360 20.99 -5.91 9.34
N ALA A 361 21.45 -5.04 8.46
CA ALA A 361 20.90 -4.86 7.12
C ALA A 361 20.92 -6.15 6.30
N LYS A 362 22.00 -6.94 6.40
CA LYS A 362 22.08 -8.28 5.80
C LYS A 362 21.01 -9.22 6.36
N THR A 363 20.81 -9.23 7.67
CA THR A 363 19.76 -10.02 8.34
C THR A 363 18.37 -9.63 7.82
N ILE A 364 18.12 -8.31 7.74
CA ILE A 364 16.89 -7.74 7.18
C ILE A 364 16.67 -8.18 5.72
N ALA A 365 17.68 -8.07 4.88
CA ALA A 365 17.59 -8.46 3.46
C ALA A 365 17.35 -9.97 3.30
N THR A 366 18.03 -10.80 4.09
CA THR A 366 17.83 -12.26 4.08
C THR A 366 16.42 -12.65 4.47
N ALA A 367 15.89 -12.04 5.54
CA ALA A 367 14.53 -12.26 5.99
C ALA A 367 13.50 -11.80 4.94
N TYR A 368 13.78 -10.68 4.27
CA TYR A 368 12.92 -10.14 3.23
C TYR A 368 12.88 -11.03 1.97
N PHE A 369 14.00 -11.58 1.53
CA PHE A 369 14.01 -12.58 0.46
C PHE A 369 13.20 -13.82 0.83
N ALA A 370 13.36 -14.34 2.04
CA ALA A 370 12.60 -15.49 2.50
C ALA A 370 11.08 -15.20 2.54
N GLU A 371 10.70 -14.00 2.95
CA GLU A 371 9.32 -13.52 2.95
C GLU A 371 8.74 -13.44 1.52
N MET A 372 9.53 -12.92 0.58
CA MET A 372 9.06 -12.64 -0.78
C MET A 372 9.23 -13.80 -1.76
N ALA A 373 10.02 -14.82 -1.42
CA ALA A 373 10.27 -15.98 -2.28
C ALA A 373 9.00 -16.65 -2.84
N PRO A 374 7.90 -16.83 -2.06
CA PRO A 374 6.66 -17.38 -2.59
C PRO A 374 5.99 -16.53 -3.68
N HIS A 375 6.34 -15.26 -3.78
CA HIS A 375 5.76 -14.30 -4.72
C HIS A 375 6.63 -14.06 -5.96
N LEU A 376 7.78 -14.71 -6.06
CA LEU A 376 8.74 -14.55 -7.15
C LEU A 376 8.83 -15.84 -7.96
N ASP A 377 8.11 -15.88 -9.08
CA ASP A 377 8.15 -17.03 -9.99
C ASP A 377 9.45 -17.08 -10.77
N GLY A 378 10.07 -18.25 -10.84
CA GLY A 378 11.25 -18.48 -11.66
C GLY A 378 12.45 -17.62 -11.28
N PHE A 379 12.54 -17.22 -9.99
CA PHE A 379 13.62 -16.42 -9.46
C PHE A 379 14.35 -17.15 -8.33
N ASP A 380 15.65 -17.27 -8.47
CA ASP A 380 16.56 -17.75 -7.44
C ASP A 380 17.50 -16.60 -7.05
N SER A 381 17.31 -16.07 -5.83
CA SER A 381 18.09 -14.95 -5.32
C SER A 381 19.57 -15.33 -5.12
N ASP A 382 19.86 -16.54 -4.65
CA ASP A 382 21.23 -16.97 -4.40
C ASP A 382 22.03 -17.10 -5.70
N MET A 383 21.40 -17.64 -6.75
CA MET A 383 21.99 -17.72 -8.09
C MET A 383 22.30 -16.33 -8.65
N LEU A 384 21.38 -15.37 -8.52
CA LEU A 384 21.60 -14.02 -9.04
C LEU A 384 22.68 -13.28 -8.24
N LEU A 385 22.64 -13.35 -6.90
CA LEU A 385 23.60 -12.64 -6.05
C LEU A 385 25.05 -13.09 -6.27
N ARG A 386 25.31 -14.35 -6.65
CA ARG A 386 26.64 -14.86 -7.02
C ARG A 386 27.20 -14.21 -8.28
N LEU A 387 26.36 -13.69 -9.15
CA LEU A 387 26.74 -13.09 -10.43
C LEU A 387 26.98 -11.58 -10.36
N ILE A 388 26.48 -10.93 -9.32
CA ILE A 388 26.66 -9.49 -9.12
C ILE A 388 28.06 -9.23 -8.59
N ASP A 389 28.89 -8.52 -9.37
CA ASP A 389 30.29 -8.25 -9.07
C ASP A 389 30.57 -6.79 -8.65
N ARG A 390 29.53 -5.92 -8.63
CA ARG A 390 29.62 -4.50 -8.25
C ARG A 390 28.25 -3.94 -7.85
N ASN A 391 28.24 -2.84 -7.11
CA ASN A 391 27.03 -2.21 -6.60
C ASN A 391 26.41 -1.16 -7.55
N VAL A 392 27.18 -0.70 -8.54
CA VAL A 392 26.76 0.27 -9.55
C VAL A 392 26.83 -0.43 -10.90
N LEU A 393 25.70 -0.59 -11.57
CA LEU A 393 25.55 -1.40 -12.77
C LEU A 393 25.14 -0.55 -13.96
N SER A 394 25.82 -0.75 -15.10
CA SER A 394 25.39 -0.23 -16.40
C SER A 394 24.32 -1.16 -17.01
N PRO A 395 23.57 -0.70 -18.03
CA PRO A 395 22.68 -1.57 -18.81
C PRO A 395 23.40 -2.80 -19.42
N ASP A 396 24.66 -2.67 -19.78
CA ASP A 396 25.45 -3.78 -20.33
C ASP A 396 25.85 -4.79 -19.25
N ASP A 397 26.13 -4.32 -18.01
CA ASP A 397 26.33 -5.22 -16.86
C ASP A 397 25.09 -6.03 -16.59
N LEU A 398 23.90 -5.38 -16.59
CA LEU A 398 22.63 -6.09 -16.39
C LEU A 398 22.40 -7.17 -17.42
N LYS A 399 22.64 -6.87 -18.72
CA LYS A 399 22.54 -7.86 -19.82
C LYS A 399 23.51 -9.02 -19.65
N ARG A 400 24.77 -8.71 -19.32
CA ARG A 400 25.82 -9.72 -19.09
C ARG A 400 25.41 -10.67 -17.96
N ILE A 401 24.99 -10.13 -16.82
CA ILE A 401 24.61 -10.90 -15.66
C ILE A 401 23.31 -11.69 -15.94
N ALA A 402 22.32 -11.10 -16.61
CA ALA A 402 21.10 -11.79 -17.00
C ALA A 402 21.36 -12.98 -17.93
N GLY A 403 22.25 -12.82 -18.90
CA GLY A 403 22.66 -13.91 -19.79
C GLY A 403 23.35 -15.06 -19.03
N ALA A 404 24.25 -14.74 -18.09
CA ALA A 404 24.89 -15.74 -17.23
C ALA A 404 23.83 -16.45 -16.31
N TYR A 405 22.91 -15.70 -15.74
CA TYR A 405 21.81 -16.25 -14.94
C TYR A 405 20.95 -17.23 -15.74
N ALA A 406 20.54 -16.85 -16.95
CA ALA A 406 19.73 -17.71 -17.82
C ALA A 406 20.46 -19.02 -18.19
N SER A 407 21.77 -18.94 -18.41
CA SER A 407 22.60 -20.14 -18.73
C SER A 407 22.70 -21.10 -17.54
N ILE A 408 22.96 -20.57 -16.34
CA ILE A 408 23.00 -21.37 -15.09
C ILE A 408 21.63 -21.96 -14.77
N TRP A 409 20.56 -21.16 -14.97
CA TRP A 409 19.18 -21.64 -14.77
C TRP A 409 18.86 -22.83 -15.67
N LEU A 410 19.18 -22.73 -16.97
CA LEU A 410 18.98 -23.78 -17.95
C LEU A 410 19.76 -25.04 -17.58
N GLU A 411 21.01 -24.89 -17.14
CA GLU A 411 21.85 -26.01 -16.69
C GLU A 411 21.29 -26.70 -15.43
N ALA A 412 20.82 -25.89 -14.46
CA ALA A 412 20.30 -26.41 -13.18
C ALA A 412 18.92 -27.08 -13.31
N PHE A 413 18.04 -26.55 -14.15
CA PHE A 413 16.63 -26.95 -14.21
C PHE A 413 16.22 -27.63 -15.54
N GLY A 414 17.08 -27.60 -16.55
CA GLY A 414 16.80 -28.20 -17.87
C GLY A 414 15.75 -27.48 -18.71
N GLU A 415 15.31 -26.29 -18.29
CA GLU A 415 14.33 -25.46 -18.98
C GLU A 415 14.70 -23.97 -18.88
N ALA A 416 14.20 -23.15 -19.79
CA ALA A 416 14.39 -21.72 -19.73
C ALA A 416 13.74 -21.13 -18.49
N ALA A 417 14.35 -20.09 -17.92
CA ALA A 417 13.78 -19.38 -16.78
C ALA A 417 12.36 -18.86 -17.10
N PRO A 418 11.35 -19.20 -16.28
CA PRO A 418 9.98 -18.89 -16.62
C PRO A 418 9.74 -17.37 -16.54
N HIS A 419 9.22 -16.78 -17.61
CA HIS A 419 8.55 -15.48 -17.68
C HIS A 419 9.26 -14.24 -17.18
N THR A 420 10.55 -14.27 -16.93
CA THR A 420 11.30 -13.06 -16.58
C THR A 420 12.16 -12.66 -17.77
N GLU A 421 11.82 -11.58 -18.45
CA GLU A 421 12.69 -10.96 -19.45
C GLU A 421 14.07 -10.65 -18.85
N HIS A 422 14.12 -10.48 -17.50
CA HIS A 422 15.33 -10.08 -16.82
C HIS A 422 15.26 -10.39 -15.32
N PRO A 423 16.22 -11.13 -14.71
CA PRO A 423 16.19 -11.48 -13.28
C PRO A 423 16.23 -10.26 -12.36
N PHE A 424 16.80 -9.14 -12.82
CA PHE A 424 16.82 -7.89 -12.08
C PHE A 424 15.44 -7.23 -11.91
N CYS A 425 14.43 -7.61 -12.71
CA CYS A 425 13.05 -7.16 -12.49
C CYS A 425 12.53 -7.63 -11.16
N ALA A 426 12.95 -8.83 -10.68
CA ALA A 426 12.61 -9.31 -9.35
C ALA A 426 13.22 -8.42 -8.26
N LEU A 427 14.49 -8.08 -8.33
CA LEU A 427 15.14 -7.16 -7.39
C LEU A 427 14.50 -5.76 -7.42
N PHE A 428 14.18 -5.26 -8.62
CA PHE A 428 13.52 -3.97 -8.77
C PHE A 428 12.12 -3.96 -8.14
N LYS A 429 11.33 -5.02 -8.36
CA LYS A 429 10.02 -5.21 -7.69
C LYS A 429 10.12 -5.13 -6.18
N LEU A 430 11.16 -5.73 -5.62
CA LEU A 430 11.41 -5.78 -4.19
C LEU A 430 12.01 -4.48 -3.63
N GLY A 431 12.36 -3.50 -4.46
CA GLY A 431 13.09 -2.31 -4.02
C GLY A 431 14.55 -2.55 -3.71
N LEU A 432 15.10 -3.72 -4.08
CA LEU A 432 16.49 -4.11 -3.86
C LEU A 432 17.42 -3.77 -5.03
N LEU A 433 16.87 -3.34 -6.14
CA LEU A 433 17.54 -2.64 -7.23
C LEU A 433 16.89 -1.27 -7.40
N GLY A 434 17.69 -0.22 -7.42
CA GLY A 434 17.28 1.13 -7.77
C GLY A 434 17.95 1.61 -9.05
N TYR A 435 17.74 2.87 -9.36
CA TYR A 435 18.37 3.54 -10.48
C TYR A 435 18.67 5.00 -10.15
N VAL A 436 19.53 5.62 -10.95
CA VAL A 436 19.80 7.06 -10.89
C VAL A 436 18.83 7.76 -11.81
N GLY A 437 17.97 8.58 -11.23
CA GLY A 437 17.05 9.46 -11.92
C GLY A 437 17.41 10.92 -11.71
N ARG A 438 16.75 11.81 -12.42
CA ARG A 438 16.90 13.26 -12.27
C ARG A 438 15.76 13.82 -11.44
N ASP A 439 16.11 14.58 -10.42
CA ASP A 439 15.12 15.34 -9.66
C ASP A 439 14.48 16.40 -10.53
N ALA A 440 13.16 16.43 -10.60
CA ALA A 440 12.43 17.38 -11.45
C ALA A 440 12.52 18.83 -10.94
N GLU A 441 12.77 19.05 -9.65
CA GLU A 441 12.81 20.36 -9.03
C GLU A 441 14.21 20.96 -9.02
N THR A 442 15.19 20.15 -8.62
CA THR A 442 16.58 20.60 -8.48
C THR A 442 17.44 20.34 -9.72
N GLY A 443 16.99 19.43 -10.60
CA GLY A 443 17.77 18.96 -11.75
C GLY A 443 18.99 18.10 -11.35
N GLU A 444 19.16 17.78 -10.08
CA GLU A 444 20.25 16.94 -9.58
C GLU A 444 19.95 15.45 -9.79
N ASP A 445 21.02 14.66 -9.89
CA ASP A 445 20.90 13.21 -9.93
C ASP A 445 20.59 12.66 -8.53
N VAL A 446 19.53 11.84 -8.42
CA VAL A 446 19.07 11.22 -7.18
C VAL A 446 18.96 9.70 -7.33
N GLN A 447 19.19 8.99 -6.25
CA GLN A 447 19.01 7.53 -6.20
C GLN A 447 17.55 7.20 -5.95
N ILE A 448 16.93 6.43 -6.83
CA ILE A 448 15.52 6.08 -6.78
C ILE A 448 15.39 4.58 -6.53
N PHE A 449 14.71 4.21 -5.43
CA PHE A 449 14.37 2.85 -5.07
C PHE A 449 12.87 2.70 -4.88
N ARG A 450 12.32 1.52 -5.18
CA ARG A 450 10.94 1.20 -4.84
C ARG A 450 10.78 0.95 -3.35
N LEU A 451 9.70 1.45 -2.77
CA LEU A 451 9.35 1.12 -1.40
C LEU A 451 8.68 -0.27 -1.36
N PRO A 452 9.10 -1.19 -0.47
CA PRO A 452 8.46 -2.49 -0.34
C PRO A 452 6.94 -2.39 -0.19
N GLY A 453 6.21 -3.22 -0.96
CA GLY A 453 4.74 -3.29 -0.92
C GLY A 453 4.01 -2.09 -1.54
N GLU A 454 4.69 -1.11 -2.11
CA GLU A 454 4.04 0.03 -2.79
C GLU A 454 3.61 -0.28 -4.22
N HIS A 455 4.10 -1.36 -4.81
CA HIS A 455 3.88 -1.68 -6.21
C HIS A 455 3.30 -3.09 -6.38
N PRO A 456 2.45 -3.31 -7.42
CA PRO A 456 2.00 -4.64 -7.76
C PRO A 456 3.18 -5.57 -8.00
N LEU A 457 3.15 -6.75 -7.38
CA LEU A 457 4.18 -7.76 -7.61
C LEU A 457 4.12 -8.36 -9.03
N ASP A 458 3.03 -8.10 -9.76
CA ASP A 458 2.67 -8.90 -10.93
C ASP A 458 3.17 -8.40 -12.28
N ASN A 459 3.55 -7.13 -12.45
CA ASN A 459 3.65 -6.56 -13.79
C ASN A 459 4.96 -5.88 -14.17
N VAL A 460 6.02 -5.94 -13.35
CA VAL A 460 7.32 -5.41 -13.79
C VAL A 460 8.04 -6.45 -14.63
N GLN A 461 7.83 -6.41 -15.93
CA GLN A 461 8.59 -7.22 -16.90
C GLN A 461 9.77 -6.44 -17.50
N VAL A 462 9.75 -5.09 -17.38
CA VAL A 462 10.76 -4.20 -17.95
C VAL A 462 11.30 -3.28 -16.85
N LEU A 463 12.61 -3.13 -16.78
CA LEU A 463 13.25 -2.14 -15.93
C LEU A 463 13.05 -0.72 -16.46
N PRO A 464 12.95 0.31 -15.58
CA PRO A 464 12.91 1.69 -16.03
C PRO A 464 14.16 1.99 -16.86
N PRO A 465 14.05 2.77 -17.97
CA PRO A 465 15.20 3.13 -18.76
C PRO A 465 16.12 4.07 -17.97
N ALA A 466 17.28 3.58 -17.57
CA ALA A 466 18.28 4.34 -16.83
C ALA A 466 19.68 4.07 -17.37
N ARG A 467 20.57 5.05 -17.18
CA ARG A 467 22.01 4.89 -17.51
C ARG A 467 22.75 4.13 -16.43
N THR A 468 22.25 4.18 -15.20
CA THR A 468 22.90 3.63 -14.02
C THR A 468 21.87 3.00 -13.10
N TYR A 469 22.11 1.76 -12.73
CA TYR A 469 21.32 1.01 -11.74
C TYR A 469 22.16 0.79 -10.49
N LEU A 470 21.49 0.68 -9.36
CA LEU A 470 22.11 0.61 -8.04
C LEU A 470 21.60 -0.61 -7.28
N VAL A 471 22.52 -1.45 -6.84
CA VAL A 471 22.20 -2.51 -5.86
C VAL A 471 21.92 -1.84 -4.52
N HIS A 472 20.84 -2.23 -3.83
CA HIS A 472 20.47 -1.63 -2.55
C HIS A 472 21.56 -1.88 -1.49
N PRO A 473 21.95 -0.89 -0.65
CA PRO A 473 22.98 -1.05 0.37
C PRO A 473 22.76 -2.20 1.36
N ALA A 474 21.52 -2.55 1.66
CA ALA A 474 21.20 -3.70 2.51
C ALA A 474 21.69 -5.05 1.94
N LEU A 475 21.99 -5.12 0.64
CA LEU A 475 22.51 -6.32 -0.01
C LEU A 475 24.04 -6.41 -0.01
N ASP A 476 24.78 -5.36 0.34
CA ASP A 476 26.21 -5.31 0.14
C ASP A 476 26.94 -6.52 0.77
N ASP A 477 26.69 -6.80 2.05
CA ASP A 477 27.31 -7.93 2.74
C ASP A 477 26.79 -9.29 2.24
N LEU A 478 25.53 -9.35 1.87
CA LEU A 478 24.89 -10.56 1.36
C LEU A 478 25.45 -10.95 -0.02
N VAL A 479 25.67 -9.96 -0.89
CA VAL A 479 26.29 -10.18 -2.22
C VAL A 479 27.76 -10.54 -2.06
N ALA A 480 28.50 -9.82 -1.20
CA ALA A 480 29.92 -10.04 -0.98
C ALA A 480 30.25 -11.43 -0.44
N GLU A 481 29.37 -12.02 0.38
CA GLU A 481 29.53 -13.42 0.81
C GLU A 481 29.44 -14.42 -0.34
N ARG A 482 28.67 -14.11 -1.36
CA ARG A 482 28.46 -14.97 -2.53
C ARG A 482 29.44 -14.68 -3.65
N ASN A 483 29.88 -13.45 -3.74
CA ASN A 483 30.85 -12.99 -4.75
C ASN A 483 31.88 -12.04 -4.11
N PRO A 484 33.07 -12.53 -3.71
CA PRO A 484 34.10 -11.71 -3.07
C PRO A 484 34.57 -10.52 -3.92
N LYS A 485 34.47 -10.60 -5.26
CA LYS A 485 34.82 -9.49 -6.17
C LYS A 485 33.96 -8.25 -5.98
N TYR A 486 32.80 -8.40 -5.35
CA TYR A 486 31.91 -7.30 -5.11
C TYR A 486 32.52 -6.18 -4.25
N PHE A 487 33.26 -6.53 -3.21
CA PHE A 487 33.95 -5.53 -2.38
C PHE A 487 35.10 -4.82 -3.11
N GLU A 488 35.77 -5.51 -4.01
CA GLU A 488 36.84 -4.91 -4.81
C GLU A 488 36.31 -3.83 -5.77
N ASN A 489 35.07 -3.97 -6.20
CA ASN A 489 34.40 -3.09 -7.16
C ASN A 489 33.30 -2.20 -6.50
N LEU A 490 33.36 -2.02 -5.18
CA LEU A 490 32.37 -1.20 -4.47
C LEU A 490 32.62 0.29 -4.77
N ASN A 491 31.65 0.93 -5.39
CA ASN A 491 31.67 2.36 -5.65
C ASN A 491 30.87 3.13 -4.58
N ASP A 492 31.27 4.37 -4.31
CA ASP A 492 30.46 5.24 -3.49
C ASP A 492 29.21 5.70 -4.26
N ARG A 493 28.06 5.29 -3.78
CA ARG A 493 26.78 5.65 -4.38
C ARG A 493 26.46 7.15 -4.24
N ASN A 494 26.98 7.81 -3.20
CA ASN A 494 26.71 9.22 -2.96
C ASN A 494 27.36 10.14 -4.00
N VAL A 495 28.43 9.69 -4.67
CA VAL A 495 29.04 10.41 -5.80
C VAL A 495 28.15 10.35 -7.04
N ILE A 496 27.29 9.33 -7.15
CA ILE A 496 26.49 9.05 -8.35
C ILE A 496 25.12 9.70 -8.29
N GLY A 497 24.61 9.98 -7.10
CA GLY A 497 23.34 10.68 -6.89
C GLY A 497 23.22 11.13 -5.46
N ARG A 498 22.90 12.40 -5.24
CA ARG A 498 22.76 12.97 -3.90
C ARG A 498 21.42 12.58 -3.28
N GLY A 499 21.50 11.89 -2.15
CA GLY A 499 20.34 11.45 -1.38
C GLY A 499 19.59 10.30 -2.03
N ARG A 500 18.74 9.66 -1.22
CA ARG A 500 17.86 8.58 -1.63
C ARG A 500 16.44 9.12 -1.70
N ARG A 501 15.74 8.78 -2.78
CA ARG A 501 14.30 8.92 -2.87
C ARG A 501 13.69 7.55 -3.05
N TRP A 502 12.65 7.29 -2.30
CA TRP A 502 11.78 6.17 -2.60
C TRP A 502 10.97 6.50 -3.84
N LEU A 503 10.96 5.59 -4.81
CA LEU A 503 10.00 5.64 -5.88
C LEU A 503 8.62 5.43 -5.22
N ARG A 504 8.00 6.55 -4.88
CA ARG A 504 6.61 6.58 -4.48
C ARG A 504 5.84 6.79 -5.78
N GLU A 505 5.02 5.83 -6.16
CA GLU A 505 3.97 6.09 -7.15
C GLU A 505 2.87 7.00 -6.57
N ARG A 506 3.07 7.54 -5.39
CA ARG A 506 2.23 8.56 -4.79
C ARG A 506 2.65 9.95 -5.24
N VAL A 507 2.84 10.13 -6.53
CA VAL A 507 2.74 11.45 -7.10
C VAL A 507 1.26 11.79 -7.02
N ILE A 508 0.95 12.89 -6.32
CA ILE A 508 -0.37 13.47 -6.41
C ILE A 508 -0.54 13.89 -7.86
N HIS A 509 -1.48 13.26 -8.53
CA HIS A 509 -1.85 13.65 -9.86
C HIS A 509 -3.05 14.56 -9.77
N TYR A 510 -3.04 15.56 -10.59
CA TYR A 510 -4.17 16.42 -10.86
C TYR A 510 -4.93 15.83 -12.03
N VAL A 511 -6.23 15.73 -11.89
CA VAL A 511 -7.11 15.15 -12.88
C VAL A 511 -8.06 16.21 -13.38
N LEU A 512 -8.26 16.23 -14.69
CA LEU A 512 -9.35 16.95 -15.32
C LEU A 512 -10.16 15.96 -16.18
N LYS A 513 -11.44 15.84 -15.87
CA LYS A 513 -12.40 15.13 -16.73
C LYS A 513 -13.24 16.15 -17.45
N GLY A 514 -13.25 16.06 -18.77
CA GLY A 514 -14.00 16.98 -19.63
C GLY A 514 -15.09 16.29 -20.41
N ASP A 515 -16.12 17.09 -20.78
CA ASP A 515 -17.24 16.67 -21.63
C ASP A 515 -17.64 17.79 -22.55
N VAL A 516 -18.03 17.45 -23.79
CA VAL A 516 -18.41 18.42 -24.83
C VAL A 516 -19.92 18.64 -24.81
N LYS A 517 -20.36 19.85 -24.52
CA LYS A 517 -21.78 20.17 -24.55
C LYS A 517 -22.37 20.15 -25.96
N GLY A 518 -23.54 19.54 -26.11
CA GLY A 518 -24.28 19.52 -27.39
C GLY A 518 -23.79 18.46 -28.36
N HIS A 519 -22.91 17.55 -27.95
CA HIS A 519 -22.41 16.47 -28.82
C HIS A 519 -23.52 15.61 -29.38
N SER A 520 -24.54 15.27 -28.61
CA SER A 520 -25.69 14.46 -29.02
C SER A 520 -26.47 15.08 -30.23
N GLU A 521 -26.46 16.41 -30.37
CA GLU A 521 -27.08 17.10 -31.49
C GLU A 521 -26.20 17.01 -32.75
N ASN A 522 -24.89 16.98 -32.60
CA ASN A 522 -23.92 16.84 -33.69
C ASN A 522 -23.78 15.39 -34.17
N MET A 523 -24.22 14.38 -33.40
CA MET A 523 -24.13 12.94 -33.70
C MET A 523 -25.22 12.44 -34.68
N ARG A 524 -26.16 13.28 -35.09
CA ARG A 524 -27.24 12.88 -36.04
C ARG A 524 -26.75 12.62 -37.47
N ASP A 525 -25.55 13.11 -37.80
CA ASP A 525 -24.89 12.88 -39.08
C ASP A 525 -23.55 12.16 -38.89
N GLY A 526 -23.47 10.92 -39.42
CA GLY A 526 -22.28 10.07 -39.21
C GLY A 526 -20.99 10.59 -39.87
N LEU A 527 -21.07 11.41 -40.92
CA LEU A 527 -19.91 12.05 -41.53
C LEU A 527 -19.38 13.20 -40.66
N ARG A 528 -20.29 14.01 -40.13
CA ARG A 528 -19.97 15.14 -39.23
C ARG A 528 -19.40 14.63 -37.93
N THR A 529 -19.88 13.50 -37.42
CA THR A 529 -19.33 12.83 -36.21
C THR A 529 -17.90 12.39 -36.43
N LYS A 530 -17.56 11.80 -37.59
CA LYS A 530 -16.18 11.39 -37.89
C LYS A 530 -15.25 12.59 -38.06
N ALA A 531 -15.71 13.67 -38.70
CA ALA A 531 -14.94 14.91 -38.85
C ALA A 531 -14.67 15.56 -37.49
N PHE A 532 -15.69 15.67 -36.63
CA PHE A 532 -15.53 16.14 -35.24
C PHE A 532 -14.51 15.32 -34.47
N ALA A 533 -14.63 14.00 -34.51
CA ALA A 533 -13.70 13.10 -33.82
C ALA A 533 -12.26 13.32 -34.28
N ALA A 534 -12.02 13.44 -35.59
CA ALA A 534 -10.69 13.67 -36.14
C ALA A 534 -10.08 15.02 -35.71
N VAL A 535 -10.88 16.10 -35.70
CA VAL A 535 -10.45 17.41 -35.23
C VAL A 535 -10.14 17.37 -33.71
N PHE A 536 -11.04 16.77 -32.95
CA PHE A 536 -10.85 16.67 -31.48
C PHE A 536 -9.63 15.83 -31.15
N ASP A 537 -9.43 14.66 -31.77
CA ASP A 537 -8.26 13.82 -31.60
C ASP A 537 -6.95 14.55 -31.95
N SER A 538 -6.96 15.36 -33.03
CA SER A 538 -5.81 16.17 -33.42
C SER A 538 -5.44 17.20 -32.33
N ILE A 539 -6.44 17.93 -31.81
CA ILE A 539 -6.23 18.94 -30.74
C ILE A 539 -5.76 18.26 -29.45
N VAL A 540 -6.39 17.17 -29.05
CA VAL A 540 -5.99 16.42 -27.85
C VAL A 540 -4.58 15.87 -27.99
N SER A 541 -4.20 15.34 -29.15
CA SER A 541 -2.84 14.85 -29.41
C SER A 541 -1.80 15.96 -29.36
N GLU A 542 -2.11 17.16 -29.82
CA GLU A 542 -1.18 18.30 -29.80
C GLU A 542 -0.86 18.75 -28.36
N PHE A 543 -1.87 18.91 -27.51
CA PHE A 543 -1.70 19.44 -26.14
C PHE A 543 -1.57 18.34 -25.10
N GLY A 544 -2.15 17.15 -25.34
CA GLY A 544 -2.09 16.01 -24.42
C GLY A 544 -0.81 15.21 -24.49
N ALA A 545 -0.05 15.24 -25.61
CA ALA A 545 1.18 14.46 -25.78
C ALA A 545 2.29 14.72 -24.74
N ARG A 546 2.19 15.84 -24.01
CA ARG A 546 3.12 16.21 -22.95
C ARG A 546 2.64 15.87 -21.55
N LEU A 547 1.38 15.46 -21.39
CA LEU A 547 0.79 15.07 -20.10
C LEU A 547 1.18 13.63 -19.74
N ASP A 548 1.10 13.31 -18.46
CA ASP A 548 1.35 11.96 -17.98
C ASP A 548 0.30 10.98 -18.54
N HIS A 549 -0.96 11.45 -18.72
CA HIS A 549 -2.01 10.73 -19.42
C HIS A 549 -2.99 11.70 -20.07
N ALA A 550 -3.37 11.41 -21.31
CA ALA A 550 -4.44 12.10 -22.02
C ALA A 550 -5.19 11.08 -22.87
N GLU A 551 -6.45 10.86 -22.57
CA GLU A 551 -7.28 9.86 -23.23
C GLU A 551 -8.65 10.44 -23.55
N ARG A 552 -9.07 10.26 -24.80
CA ARG A 552 -10.43 10.48 -25.23
C ARG A 552 -11.21 9.15 -25.22
N SER A 553 -12.24 9.06 -24.41
CA SER A 553 -13.13 7.90 -24.45
C SER A 553 -14.02 7.93 -25.69
N GLN A 554 -14.70 6.81 -26.00
CA GLN A 554 -15.65 6.73 -27.10
C GLN A 554 -16.74 7.81 -26.97
N GLY A 555 -16.66 8.85 -27.83
CA GLY A 555 -17.61 9.97 -27.82
C GLY A 555 -16.96 11.32 -27.58
N ASP A 556 -17.42 12.01 -26.56
CA ASP A 556 -17.17 13.41 -26.23
C ASP A 556 -16.43 13.63 -24.91
N SER A 557 -16.13 12.57 -24.19
CA SER A 557 -15.45 12.65 -22.90
C SER A 557 -13.92 12.63 -23.06
N LEU A 558 -13.25 13.47 -22.30
CA LEU A 558 -11.78 13.62 -22.28
C LEU A 558 -11.26 13.49 -20.84
N LEU A 559 -10.24 12.67 -20.64
CA LEU A 559 -9.54 12.53 -19.39
C LEU A 559 -8.09 13.03 -19.56
N LEU A 560 -7.70 13.98 -18.72
CA LEU A 560 -6.33 14.52 -18.65
C LEU A 560 -5.78 14.31 -17.23
N ILE A 561 -4.54 13.82 -17.12
CA ILE A 561 -3.87 13.61 -15.85
C ILE A 561 -2.41 14.08 -15.97
N ASP A 562 -1.94 14.82 -14.99
CA ASP A 562 -0.52 15.20 -14.88
C ASP A 562 -0.16 15.48 -13.41
N ALA A 563 1.09 15.22 -13.06
CA ALA A 563 1.62 15.58 -11.75
C ALA A 563 1.86 17.11 -11.61
N ASN A 564 1.88 17.84 -12.72
CA ASN A 564 2.04 19.29 -12.72
C ASN A 564 0.71 20.00 -13.04
N PRO A 565 0.08 20.67 -12.04
CA PRO A 565 -1.24 21.30 -12.21
C PRO A 565 -1.22 22.45 -13.22
N ILE A 566 -0.13 23.19 -13.32
CA ILE A 566 0.00 24.33 -14.26
C ILE A 566 -0.03 23.80 -15.70
N LYS A 567 0.76 22.78 -15.97
CA LYS A 567 0.84 22.12 -17.28
C LYS A 567 -0.52 21.53 -17.67
N LEU A 568 -1.19 20.87 -16.72
CA LEU A 568 -2.51 20.27 -16.90
C LEU A 568 -3.58 21.33 -17.25
N LEU A 569 -3.68 22.40 -16.45
CA LEU A 569 -4.65 23.49 -16.64
C LEU A 569 -4.38 24.26 -17.94
N GLN A 570 -3.11 24.48 -18.30
CA GLN A 570 -2.74 25.11 -19.58
C GLN A 570 -3.13 24.25 -20.77
N ALA A 571 -2.91 22.94 -20.71
CA ALA A 571 -3.35 22.00 -21.74
C ALA A 571 -4.87 22.04 -21.90
N ALA A 572 -5.62 21.94 -20.80
CA ALA A 572 -7.07 22.03 -20.80
C ALA A 572 -7.59 23.33 -21.42
N ARG A 573 -7.02 24.47 -21.02
CA ARG A 573 -7.36 25.80 -21.59
C ARG A 573 -7.11 25.86 -23.10
N ASN A 574 -5.98 25.33 -23.56
CA ASN A 574 -5.64 25.33 -24.98
C ASN A 574 -6.61 24.45 -25.78
N ILE A 575 -6.92 23.24 -25.25
CA ILE A 575 -7.92 22.34 -25.87
C ILE A 575 -9.29 23.00 -25.95
N GLN A 576 -9.76 23.65 -24.87
CA GLN A 576 -11.03 24.40 -24.87
C GLN A 576 -11.05 25.50 -25.92
N ARG A 577 -9.99 26.30 -25.98
CA ARG A 577 -9.85 27.43 -26.91
C ARG A 577 -9.87 26.97 -28.36
N ASP A 578 -9.09 25.94 -28.69
CA ASP A 578 -8.92 25.51 -30.08
C ASP A 578 -10.13 24.69 -30.57
N LEU A 579 -10.78 23.92 -29.69
CA LEU A 579 -12.05 23.29 -29.99
C LEU A 579 -13.18 24.34 -30.20
N GLY A 580 -13.23 25.37 -29.37
CA GLY A 580 -14.19 26.48 -29.53
C GLY A 580 -13.98 27.30 -30.81
N ARG A 581 -12.75 27.38 -31.33
CA ARG A 581 -12.39 28.04 -32.60
C ARG A 581 -12.52 27.14 -33.81
N SER A 582 -12.69 25.85 -33.63
CA SER A 582 -12.89 24.91 -34.71
C SER A 582 -14.22 25.16 -35.46
N GLU A 583 -14.39 24.56 -36.62
CA GLU A 583 -15.64 24.63 -37.42
C GLU A 583 -16.86 24.12 -36.65
N PHE A 584 -16.67 23.37 -35.58
CA PHE A 584 -17.72 22.82 -34.74
C PHE A 584 -18.18 23.78 -33.62
N GLY A 585 -17.37 24.78 -33.24
CA GLY A 585 -17.66 25.78 -32.21
C GLY A 585 -18.05 25.17 -30.84
N SER A 586 -17.56 23.95 -30.56
CA SER A 586 -17.98 23.17 -29.39
C SER A 586 -17.35 23.70 -28.10
N GLN A 587 -18.13 23.72 -27.02
CA GLN A 587 -17.69 24.13 -25.71
C GLN A 587 -17.41 22.91 -24.82
N LEU A 588 -16.16 22.77 -24.39
CA LEU A 588 -15.72 21.72 -23.47
C LEU A 588 -15.74 22.27 -22.05
N ARG A 589 -16.29 21.52 -21.12
CA ARG A 589 -16.26 21.81 -19.67
C ARG A 589 -15.34 20.82 -18.98
N PHE A 590 -14.66 21.22 -17.88
CA PHE A 590 -13.80 20.35 -17.12
C PHE A 590 -14.14 20.40 -15.63
N ALA A 591 -14.22 19.23 -15.01
CA ALA A 591 -14.15 19.07 -13.56
C ALA A 591 -12.77 18.57 -13.15
N GLY A 592 -12.22 19.08 -12.06
CA GLY A 592 -10.91 18.70 -11.56
C GLY A 592 -10.89 18.31 -10.10
N ASP A 593 -10.02 17.36 -9.78
CA ASP A 593 -9.66 16.96 -8.41
C ASP A 593 -8.19 16.54 -8.36
N ALA A 594 -7.61 16.47 -7.18
CA ALA A 594 -6.24 16.01 -6.96
C ALA A 594 -6.22 14.84 -6.01
N GLY A 595 -5.33 13.90 -6.27
CA GLY A 595 -5.16 12.74 -5.42
C GLY A 595 -4.22 11.70 -6.00
N PHE A 596 -4.08 10.61 -5.30
CA PHE A 596 -3.31 9.49 -5.78
C PHE A 596 -4.07 8.77 -6.89
N ILE A 597 -3.44 8.72 -8.08
CA ILE A 597 -3.96 8.03 -9.24
C ILE A 597 -2.95 6.99 -9.67
N GLU A 598 -3.40 5.78 -9.87
CA GLU A 598 -2.60 4.76 -10.51
C GLU A 598 -2.82 4.83 -12.02
N ILE A 599 -1.76 5.22 -12.72
CA ILE A 599 -1.69 5.18 -14.17
C ILE A 599 -0.96 3.91 -14.53
N ALA A 600 -1.65 2.93 -15.13
CA ALA A 600 -1.02 1.68 -15.52
C ALA A 600 -0.11 1.91 -16.73
N VAL A 601 1.17 1.63 -16.53
CA VAL A 601 2.18 1.61 -17.60
C VAL A 601 2.44 0.14 -17.95
N GLY A 602 1.86 -0.37 -19.04
CA GLY A 602 2.10 -1.74 -19.47
C GLY A 602 1.29 -2.18 -20.69
N PRO A 603 1.55 -3.37 -21.26
CA PRO A 603 0.95 -3.82 -22.52
C PRO A 603 -0.55 -4.15 -22.47
N ARG A 604 -1.18 -4.09 -21.30
CA ARG A 604 -2.63 -4.03 -21.13
C ARG A 604 -2.91 -2.69 -20.45
N GLN A 605 -3.32 -1.70 -21.25
CA GLN A 605 -3.86 -0.45 -20.74
C GLN A 605 -5.05 -0.77 -19.83
N THR A 606 -4.85 -0.68 -18.53
CA THR A 606 -5.95 -0.59 -17.57
C THR A 606 -6.25 0.90 -17.42
N GLU A 607 -7.52 1.26 -17.42
CA GLU A 607 -7.95 2.65 -17.24
C GLU A 607 -7.37 3.21 -15.92
N PRO A 608 -6.91 4.48 -15.92
CA PRO A 608 -6.48 5.13 -14.69
C PRO A 608 -7.59 5.10 -13.63
N TYR A 609 -7.23 4.91 -12.36
CA TYR A 609 -8.22 4.89 -11.27
C TYR A 609 -7.72 5.59 -10.01
N GLY A 610 -8.65 6.13 -9.23
CA GLY A 610 -8.42 6.86 -7.99
C GLY A 610 -9.66 7.63 -7.54
N ILE A 611 -9.69 8.06 -6.29
CA ILE A 611 -10.83 8.84 -5.74
C ILE A 611 -11.02 10.15 -6.52
N ALA A 612 -9.93 10.82 -6.90
CA ALA A 612 -9.97 12.04 -7.67
C ALA A 612 -10.70 11.87 -9.01
N LEU A 613 -10.54 10.72 -9.69
CA LEU A 613 -11.29 10.41 -10.92
C LEU A 613 -12.80 10.31 -10.71
N GLN A 614 -13.21 9.79 -9.55
CA GLN A 614 -14.63 9.66 -9.21
C GLN A 614 -15.23 11.01 -8.86
N ASN A 615 -14.51 11.79 -8.06
CA ASN A 615 -14.96 13.12 -7.70
C ASN A 615 -15.08 14.02 -8.93
N THR A 616 -14.14 13.93 -9.87
CA THR A 616 -14.25 14.65 -11.16
C THR A 616 -15.46 14.18 -11.98
N ALA A 617 -15.74 12.86 -12.03
CA ALA A 617 -16.89 12.33 -12.74
C ALA A 617 -18.23 12.74 -12.11
N ARG A 618 -18.27 12.97 -10.80
CA ARG A 618 -19.45 13.47 -10.08
C ARG A 618 -19.62 14.98 -10.24
N LEU A 619 -18.55 15.73 -10.24
CA LEU A 619 -18.58 17.19 -10.39
C LEU A 619 -18.84 17.63 -11.84
N GLU A 620 -18.33 16.89 -12.84
CA GLU A 620 -18.36 17.24 -14.27
C GLU A 620 -19.75 17.64 -14.78
N PRO A 621 -20.87 16.92 -14.48
CA PRO A 621 -22.21 17.32 -14.96
C PRO A 621 -22.68 18.70 -14.50
N HIS A 622 -22.10 19.23 -13.44
CA HIS A 622 -22.45 20.49 -12.81
C HIS A 622 -21.60 21.68 -13.29
N VAL A 623 -20.57 21.42 -14.11
CA VAL A 623 -19.68 22.45 -14.64
C VAL A 623 -20.34 23.18 -15.80
N GLU A 624 -20.26 24.49 -15.82
CA GLU A 624 -20.74 25.29 -16.94
C GLU A 624 -19.86 25.11 -18.19
N PRO A 625 -20.44 25.16 -19.39
CA PRO A 625 -19.69 25.05 -20.64
C PRO A 625 -18.59 26.09 -20.76
N GLY A 626 -17.40 25.67 -21.14
CA GLY A 626 -16.23 26.53 -21.27
C GLY A 626 -15.53 26.87 -19.94
N GLN A 627 -16.02 26.34 -18.82
CA GLN A 627 -15.41 26.56 -17.49
C GLN A 627 -14.61 25.34 -17.01
N ILE A 628 -13.73 25.57 -16.03
CA ILE A 628 -12.99 24.57 -15.28
C ILE A 628 -13.31 24.75 -13.80
N TYR A 629 -13.96 23.75 -13.19
CA TYR A 629 -14.23 23.74 -11.76
C TYR A 629 -13.38 22.68 -11.09
N VAL A 630 -12.82 23.01 -9.92
CA VAL A 630 -11.94 22.10 -9.16
C VAL A 630 -12.37 22.02 -7.69
N THR A 631 -12.05 20.89 -7.05
CA THR A 631 -12.33 20.69 -5.64
C THR A 631 -11.35 21.43 -4.73
N GLU A 632 -11.68 21.56 -3.46
CA GLU A 632 -10.79 22.08 -2.42
C GLU A 632 -9.48 21.31 -2.33
N GLU A 633 -9.51 20.00 -2.54
CA GLU A 633 -8.33 19.14 -2.51
C GLU A 633 -7.35 19.51 -3.64
N PHE A 634 -7.87 19.82 -4.84
CA PHE A 634 -7.06 20.29 -5.95
C PHE A 634 -6.36 21.63 -5.60
N VAL A 635 -7.13 22.59 -5.07
CA VAL A 635 -6.60 23.91 -4.71
C VAL A 635 -5.54 23.80 -3.61
N ARG A 636 -5.83 23.03 -2.56
CA ARG A 636 -4.91 22.84 -1.43
C ARG A 636 -3.56 22.29 -1.88
N HIS A 637 -3.54 21.27 -2.72
CA HIS A 637 -2.29 20.69 -3.21
C HIS A 637 -1.53 21.65 -4.14
N VAL A 638 -2.22 22.43 -4.96
CA VAL A 638 -1.57 23.46 -5.80
C VAL A 638 -0.91 24.54 -4.97
N GLU A 639 -1.59 25.02 -3.92
CA GLU A 639 -1.07 26.05 -3.03
C GLU A 639 0.11 25.55 -2.18
N GLU A 640 0.06 24.29 -1.71
CA GLU A 640 1.16 23.63 -0.99
C GLU A 640 2.41 23.46 -1.87
N ASP A 641 2.23 23.13 -3.16
CA ASP A 641 3.34 22.84 -4.08
C ASP A 641 4.01 24.11 -4.65
N ARG A 642 3.25 25.17 -4.90
CA ARG A 642 3.68 26.28 -5.78
C ARG A 642 3.63 27.68 -5.16
N GLY A 643 3.04 27.83 -3.98
CA GLY A 643 2.88 29.15 -3.35
C GLY A 643 2.04 30.13 -4.19
N ASN A 644 2.27 31.45 -4.02
CA ASN A 644 1.39 32.51 -4.54
C ASN A 644 1.65 32.98 -6.00
N HIS A 645 2.53 32.32 -6.77
CA HIS A 645 2.87 32.75 -8.14
C HIS A 645 2.24 31.84 -9.20
N LEU A 646 0.92 31.81 -9.25
CA LEU A 646 0.15 31.04 -10.24
C LEU A 646 -0.30 31.88 -11.41
N PRO A 647 -0.34 31.36 -12.65
CA PRO A 647 -0.86 32.05 -13.83
C PRO A 647 -2.40 32.08 -13.90
N PHE A 648 -3.07 31.69 -12.83
CA PHE A 648 -4.52 31.65 -12.67
C PHE A 648 -4.91 31.90 -11.22
N ASP A 649 -6.18 32.24 -11.02
CA ASP A 649 -6.79 32.46 -9.72
C ASP A 649 -7.85 31.36 -9.45
N PHE A 650 -7.99 30.97 -8.18
CA PHE A 650 -9.08 30.10 -7.74
C PHE A 650 -10.19 30.93 -7.10
N VAL A 651 -11.36 30.95 -7.72
CA VAL A 651 -12.53 31.69 -7.24
C VAL A 651 -13.50 30.70 -6.61
N ARG A 652 -13.67 30.81 -5.28
CA ARG A 652 -14.59 29.92 -4.55
C ARG A 652 -16.03 30.17 -4.99
N LEU A 653 -16.76 29.12 -5.31
CA LEU A 653 -18.15 29.15 -5.73
C LEU A 653 -19.09 29.09 -4.51
N GLY A 654 -20.21 29.80 -4.63
CA GLY A 654 -21.29 29.81 -3.64
C GLY A 654 -22.52 29.02 -4.11
N PRO A 655 -23.56 28.88 -3.27
CA PRO A 655 -24.76 28.11 -3.60
C PRO A 655 -25.54 28.66 -4.80
N GLU A 656 -25.37 29.94 -5.13
CA GLU A 656 -25.98 30.57 -6.30
C GLU A 656 -25.36 30.09 -7.62
N ASP A 657 -24.07 29.69 -7.59
CA ASP A 657 -23.30 29.26 -8.77
C ASP A 657 -23.60 27.81 -9.16
N LEU A 658 -23.95 26.96 -8.19
CA LEU A 658 -24.17 25.53 -8.39
C LEU A 658 -25.53 25.09 -7.80
N LYS A 659 -26.61 25.64 -8.34
CA LYS A 659 -28.00 25.46 -7.84
C LYS A 659 -28.48 23.99 -7.77
N ASN A 660 -27.85 23.10 -8.50
CA ASN A 660 -28.26 21.69 -8.58
C ASN A 660 -27.44 20.75 -7.67
N LEU A 661 -26.52 21.29 -6.86
CA LEU A 661 -25.77 20.53 -5.86
C LEU A 661 -26.25 20.89 -4.46
N PRO A 662 -26.47 19.91 -3.58
CA PRO A 662 -26.76 20.16 -2.18
C PRO A 662 -25.64 20.98 -1.53
N TRP A 663 -26.06 21.99 -0.77
CA TRP A 663 -25.16 22.88 -0.02
C TRP A 663 -25.36 22.71 1.46
N ASN A 664 -24.30 22.44 2.20
CA ASN A 664 -24.34 22.26 3.66
C ASN A 664 -23.09 22.87 4.30
N ASP A 665 -23.27 23.78 5.28
CA ASP A 665 -22.21 24.39 6.09
C ASP A 665 -21.01 24.94 5.30
N GLY A 666 -21.29 25.56 4.13
CA GLY A 666 -20.25 26.16 3.30
C GLY A 666 -19.60 25.19 2.30
N LEU A 667 -20.08 23.98 2.17
CA LEU A 667 -19.54 22.95 1.30
C LEU A 667 -20.64 22.38 0.38
N PHE A 668 -20.23 21.92 -0.81
CA PHE A 668 -21.11 21.19 -1.72
C PHE A 668 -21.02 19.68 -1.46
N ASP A 669 -22.16 19.00 -1.53
CA ASP A 669 -22.20 17.55 -1.51
C ASP A 669 -22.19 17.02 -2.96
N ILE A 670 -21.05 16.42 -3.34
CA ILE A 670 -20.85 15.84 -4.67
C ILE A 670 -21.13 14.33 -4.71
N ALA A 671 -21.71 13.72 -3.66
CA ALA A 671 -22.13 12.33 -3.68
C ALA A 671 -23.28 12.10 -4.66
N LYS A 672 -23.35 10.91 -5.27
CA LYS A 672 -24.51 10.55 -6.10
C LYS A 672 -25.79 10.50 -5.25
N ALA A 673 -26.86 11.11 -5.74
CA ALA A 673 -28.18 10.94 -5.19
C ALA A 673 -28.55 9.44 -5.19
N GLY A 674 -28.73 8.82 -4.00
CA GLY A 674 -29.13 7.42 -3.92
C GLY A 674 -28.55 6.62 -2.76
N GLY A 675 -28.11 7.25 -1.66
CA GLY A 675 -27.75 6.55 -0.41
C GLY A 675 -26.26 6.41 -0.15
N GLU A 676 -25.40 7.08 -0.89
CA GLU A 676 -23.99 7.22 -0.56
C GLU A 676 -23.80 8.22 0.60
N ALA A 677 -22.77 8.02 1.41
CA ALA A 677 -22.39 9.02 2.43
C ALA A 677 -22.02 10.34 1.73
N PRO A 678 -22.39 11.50 2.29
CA PRO A 678 -22.11 12.80 1.69
C PRO A 678 -20.61 13.00 1.50
N ILE A 679 -20.22 13.53 0.33
CA ILE A 679 -18.85 13.93 0.01
C ILE A 679 -18.84 15.46 -0.03
N LEU A 680 -18.51 16.06 1.10
CA LEU A 680 -18.50 17.52 1.27
C LEU A 680 -17.17 18.11 0.84
N THR A 681 -17.20 19.05 -0.10
CA THR A 681 -16.02 19.78 -0.59
C THR A 681 -16.38 21.22 -0.99
N ALA A 682 -15.45 22.14 -0.84
CA ALA A 682 -15.56 23.44 -1.48
C ALA A 682 -15.19 23.30 -2.99
N ILE A 683 -15.86 24.06 -3.84
CA ILE A 683 -15.64 24.05 -5.28
C ILE A 683 -15.16 25.43 -5.72
N TYR A 684 -14.18 25.45 -6.61
CA TYR A 684 -13.55 26.65 -7.12
C TYR A 684 -13.59 26.67 -8.64
N ARG A 685 -13.79 27.86 -9.21
CA ARG A 685 -13.58 28.12 -10.62
C ARG A 685 -12.15 28.56 -10.86
N VAL A 686 -11.54 28.07 -11.93
CA VAL A 686 -10.19 28.46 -12.35
C VAL A 686 -10.30 29.62 -13.34
N ASP A 687 -9.84 30.80 -12.94
CA ASP A 687 -9.81 32.00 -13.78
C ASP A 687 -8.36 32.29 -14.21
N PHE A 688 -8.08 32.19 -15.51
CA PHE A 688 -6.74 32.44 -16.06
C PHE A 688 -6.49 33.95 -16.17
N ARG A 689 -5.34 34.38 -15.67
CA ARG A 689 -4.89 35.74 -15.77
C ARG A 689 -4.48 36.14 -17.17
#